data_d857a53bb24fc1f79cef9ff72af1ca6c
#
_entry.id   d857a53bb24fc1f79cef9ff72af1ca6c
#
_cell.length_a   1.000
_cell.length_b   1.000
_cell.length_c   1.000
_cell.angle_alpha   90.00
_cell.angle_beta   90.00
_cell.angle_gamma   90.00
#
_symmetry.space_group_name_H-M   'P 1'
#
loop_
_entity.id
_entity.type
_entity.pdbx_description
1 polymer ?
#
loop_
_entity_poly.entity_id
_entity_poly.type
_entity_poly.pdbx_seq_one_letter_code
_entity_poly.pdbx_strand_id
1 'polypeptide(L)'
;MMENKFTPRAEEALRLAQEAAEDMGHGYVGSEHLLLGLLREEEGIAHRVLEENGLTDELVCDILHRSVGTGVSGAAPSQGLTPRAKSAVELAVSEAARTGAGYIGTEHLLMGLLREGNNMALRILRTVGIDPKKLYSAVVKKLNEAPRTAAVSGSASAPAQEGGKKGALEEYTRDLTEAARSGKLDPVIGREKEIQRVIQILSRRTKNNPVLIGEPGVGKTAIAEGLAQRIAAADVPEELLDKRVLSLDLSGMVAGTKYRGEFEERIKNTIDEVKKAGNVILFIDELHTIVGAGSAEGAVDAANILKPALSRGEIRVVGATTLNEYRKYIEKDAALERRFQPVTVGEPSPEATLEILKGLRDKYEAHHRLTITDGALEAAVALSRRYINDRFLPDKAIDLMDEAASQVRMAAESASPDLKDLEEKIAALHREKEEAVAAQDFEKAAQLRDIEKNYQEQVEIERDKWHKQMSTNRGTVTEDDIAKVVAGWTGIPVTRLTEDESQRLLKLEETLHQRVVGQDEAVAAVAKAIRRSRVGLKDPKRPIGSFLFLGPTGVGKTELCKTLAESMFGDENAMIRIDMSEYMEKHTVSRLVGSPPGYVGHEEGGQLTEKVRRKPYSVVLFDEIEKAHPDVWNILLQILEDGIVTDSQGRRVDFKNTIIVMTSNVGAKNITAAEKPLGFDGSDPDAQKDEAQSFARIREAVMTELRQTFRPEFLNRIDEIIVFRQLTEENIRSIARRMLDIIGGRMAQQGITLQADDDAVAALAKDGFDARYGARPLRRTLQTEVEDAVAEQMLEGKLQSGDTAHVCLKDGKVVIEK
;
A
#
# COMPACT_ATOMS: atom_id res chain seq x y z
N MET A 1 7.12 -27.37 -3.77
CA MET A 1 6.29 -26.51 -4.65
C MET A 1 6.88 -26.37 -6.07
N MET A 2 7.62 -27.36 -6.60
CA MET A 2 8.20 -27.31 -7.96
C MET A 2 7.67 -28.39 -8.91
N GLU A 3 6.87 -29.32 -8.43
CA GLU A 3 6.46 -30.49 -9.22
C GLU A 3 5.35 -30.26 -10.27
N ASN A 4 4.64 -29.15 -10.25
CA ASN A 4 3.49 -28.91 -11.15
C ASN A 4 3.74 -27.92 -12.31
N LYS A 5 5.00 -27.65 -12.69
CA LYS A 5 5.28 -26.71 -13.78
C LYS A 5 6.04 -27.30 -14.97
N PHE A 6 6.45 -28.54 -14.91
CA PHE A 6 7.10 -29.19 -16.03
C PHE A 6 6.09 -29.68 -17.06
N THR A 7 6.46 -29.63 -18.34
CA THR A 7 5.67 -30.31 -19.37
C THR A 7 5.89 -31.81 -19.26
N PRO A 8 4.94 -32.66 -19.71
CA PRO A 8 5.14 -34.13 -19.71
C PRO A 8 6.43 -34.55 -20.38
N ARG A 9 6.86 -33.85 -21.45
CA ARG A 9 8.15 -34.12 -22.13
C ARG A 9 9.36 -33.69 -21.29
N ALA A 10 9.27 -32.64 -20.52
CA ALA A 10 10.36 -32.24 -19.62
C ALA A 10 10.50 -33.23 -18.45
N GLU A 11 9.36 -33.73 -17.93
CA GLU A 11 9.39 -34.82 -16.93
C GLU A 11 9.98 -36.10 -17.49
N GLU A 12 9.61 -36.45 -18.73
CA GLU A 12 10.18 -37.59 -19.40
C GLU A 12 11.69 -37.46 -19.66
N ALA A 13 12.15 -36.27 -20.05
CA ALA A 13 13.59 -36.02 -20.20
C ALA A 13 14.36 -36.13 -18.86
N LEU A 14 13.74 -35.72 -17.74
CA LEU A 14 14.31 -35.90 -16.40
C LEU A 14 14.33 -37.36 -15.98
N ARG A 15 13.30 -38.13 -16.32
CA ARG A 15 13.24 -39.58 -16.09
C ARG A 15 14.31 -40.31 -16.90
N LEU A 16 14.45 -39.98 -18.19
CA LEU A 16 15.48 -40.54 -19.08
C LEU A 16 16.91 -40.17 -18.62
N ALA A 17 17.08 -39.00 -18.01
CA ALA A 17 18.34 -38.61 -17.39
C ALA A 17 18.69 -39.47 -16.17
N GLN A 18 17.69 -39.90 -15.40
CA GLN A 18 17.88 -40.81 -14.28
C GLN A 18 18.21 -42.22 -14.76
N GLU A 19 17.52 -42.72 -15.76
CA GLU A 19 17.86 -44.01 -16.40
C GLU A 19 19.28 -44.02 -16.98
N ALA A 20 19.70 -42.94 -17.64
CA ALA A 20 21.07 -42.81 -18.14
C ALA A 20 22.11 -42.85 -17.03
N ALA A 21 21.81 -42.32 -15.85
CA ALA A 21 22.70 -42.43 -14.68
C ALA A 21 22.76 -43.86 -14.12
N GLU A 22 21.63 -44.58 -14.11
CA GLU A 22 21.54 -45.97 -13.68
C GLU A 22 22.30 -46.91 -14.66
N ASP A 23 22.11 -46.69 -15.97
CA ASP A 23 22.79 -47.44 -17.01
C ASP A 23 24.33 -47.31 -16.91
N MET A 24 24.80 -46.12 -16.56
CA MET A 24 26.23 -45.84 -16.38
C MET A 24 26.77 -46.24 -14.99
N GLY A 25 25.89 -46.68 -14.08
CA GLY A 25 26.23 -47.05 -12.72
C GLY A 25 26.68 -45.89 -11.83
N HIS A 26 26.19 -44.68 -12.13
CA HIS A 26 26.51 -43.47 -11.35
C HIS A 26 25.50 -43.32 -10.21
N GLY A 27 25.96 -43.09 -8.97
CA GLY A 27 25.11 -42.92 -7.79
C GLY A 27 24.42 -41.54 -7.72
N TYR A 28 24.49 -40.73 -8.76
CA TYR A 28 23.95 -39.37 -8.83
C TYR A 28 23.51 -39.01 -10.26
N VAL A 29 22.59 -38.05 -10.38
CA VAL A 29 22.20 -37.50 -11.67
C VAL A 29 22.90 -36.13 -11.87
N GLY A 30 23.90 -36.14 -12.77
CA GLY A 30 24.67 -34.93 -13.10
C GLY A 30 24.13 -34.19 -14.31
N SER A 31 24.76 -33.06 -14.65
CA SER A 31 24.44 -32.23 -15.82
C SER A 31 24.63 -33.00 -17.16
N GLU A 32 25.55 -33.94 -17.19
CA GLU A 32 25.81 -34.85 -18.30
C GLU A 32 24.64 -35.82 -18.54
N HIS A 33 24.04 -36.33 -17.47
CA HIS A 33 22.86 -37.17 -17.56
C HIS A 33 21.63 -36.39 -17.99
N LEU A 34 21.51 -35.11 -17.54
CA LEU A 34 20.45 -34.21 -18.03
C LEU A 34 20.59 -33.96 -19.53
N LEU A 35 21.82 -33.84 -20.06
CA LEU A 35 22.05 -33.69 -21.49
C LEU A 35 21.65 -34.96 -22.27
N LEU A 36 21.93 -36.12 -21.74
CA LEU A 36 21.51 -37.43 -22.33
C LEU A 36 19.97 -37.55 -22.29
N GLY A 37 19.33 -37.23 -21.18
CA GLY A 37 17.87 -37.27 -21.09
C GLY A 37 17.19 -36.36 -22.09
N LEU A 38 17.75 -35.15 -22.32
CA LEU A 38 17.27 -34.22 -23.35
C LEU A 38 17.51 -34.71 -24.79
N LEU A 39 18.57 -35.52 -25.02
CA LEU A 39 18.83 -36.17 -26.30
C LEU A 39 17.92 -37.37 -26.55
N ARG A 40 17.60 -38.15 -25.54
CA ARG A 40 16.77 -39.37 -25.64
C ARG A 40 15.27 -39.05 -25.78
N GLU A 41 14.84 -37.80 -25.40
CA GLU A 41 13.46 -37.35 -25.61
C GLU A 41 13.32 -36.81 -27.04
N GLU A 42 13.02 -37.67 -28.01
CA GLU A 42 13.04 -37.40 -29.46
C GLU A 42 12.03 -36.37 -29.95
N GLU A 43 10.93 -36.18 -29.25
CA GLU A 43 9.87 -35.22 -29.64
C GLU A 43 10.13 -33.79 -29.17
N GLY A 44 11.11 -33.58 -28.28
CA GLY A 44 11.43 -32.30 -27.67
C GLY A 44 12.12 -31.29 -28.60
N ILE A 45 11.94 -29.99 -28.27
CA ILE A 45 12.66 -28.93 -28.97
C ILE A 45 14.17 -29.04 -28.70
N ALA A 46 14.55 -29.47 -27.49
CA ALA A 46 15.95 -29.67 -27.12
C ALA A 46 16.61 -30.73 -27.97
N HIS A 47 15.98 -31.89 -28.15
CA HIS A 47 16.48 -32.99 -28.97
C HIS A 47 16.78 -32.50 -30.40
N ARG A 48 15.80 -31.89 -31.07
CA ARG A 48 15.94 -31.40 -32.44
C ARG A 48 17.08 -30.38 -32.60
N VAL A 49 17.26 -29.49 -31.64
CA VAL A 49 18.35 -28.52 -31.71
C VAL A 49 19.70 -29.15 -31.46
N LEU A 50 19.78 -30.14 -30.56
CA LEU A 50 21.02 -30.89 -30.27
C LEU A 50 21.41 -31.73 -31.47
N GLU A 51 20.47 -32.48 -32.08
CA GLU A 51 20.67 -33.34 -33.26
C GLU A 51 21.06 -32.51 -34.50
N GLU A 52 20.37 -31.37 -34.78
CA GLU A 52 20.72 -30.44 -35.88
C GLU A 52 22.14 -29.89 -35.75
N ASN A 53 22.67 -29.81 -34.52
CA ASN A 53 24.06 -29.39 -34.26
C ASN A 53 25.06 -30.59 -34.20
N GLY A 54 24.61 -31.78 -34.53
CA GLY A 54 25.47 -32.97 -34.68
C GLY A 54 25.78 -33.69 -33.37
N LEU A 55 24.98 -33.49 -32.32
CA LEU A 55 25.15 -34.21 -31.07
C LEU A 55 24.23 -35.43 -31.06
N THR A 56 24.81 -36.64 -30.89
CA THR A 56 24.07 -37.90 -30.80
C THR A 56 24.31 -38.56 -29.44
N ASP A 57 23.39 -39.44 -29.03
CA ASP A 57 23.45 -40.16 -27.74
C ASP A 57 24.74 -40.99 -27.66
N GLU A 58 25.10 -41.73 -28.74
CA GLU A 58 26.31 -42.54 -28.84
C GLU A 58 27.59 -41.73 -28.60
N LEU A 59 27.66 -40.52 -29.20
CA LEU A 59 28.83 -39.65 -29.10
C LEU A 59 28.98 -39.08 -27.68
N VAL A 60 27.89 -38.75 -27.03
CA VAL A 60 27.90 -38.28 -25.64
C VAL A 60 28.25 -39.39 -24.68
N CYS A 61 27.71 -40.58 -24.88
CA CYS A 61 28.03 -41.78 -24.09
C CYS A 61 29.52 -42.13 -24.20
N ASP A 62 30.11 -42.12 -25.41
CA ASP A 62 31.54 -42.38 -25.65
C ASP A 62 32.45 -41.38 -24.91
N ILE A 63 32.07 -40.10 -24.95
CA ILE A 63 32.85 -39.07 -24.26
C ILE A 63 32.72 -39.20 -22.74
N LEU A 64 31.55 -39.59 -22.23
CA LEU A 64 31.34 -39.83 -20.80
C LEU A 64 32.12 -41.04 -20.31
N HIS A 65 32.10 -42.17 -21.03
CA HIS A 65 32.90 -43.33 -20.67
C HIS A 65 34.41 -43.04 -20.58
N ARG A 66 34.91 -42.16 -21.45
CA ARG A 66 36.32 -41.72 -21.43
C ARG A 66 36.66 -40.71 -20.34
N SER A 67 35.66 -39.85 -19.93
CA SER A 67 35.91 -38.71 -19.06
C SER A 67 35.57 -38.97 -17.59
N VAL A 68 34.55 -39.77 -17.31
CA VAL A 68 34.02 -40.00 -15.95
C VAL A 68 34.20 -41.47 -15.53
N GLY A 69 34.29 -42.41 -16.50
CA GLY A 69 34.35 -43.82 -16.25
C GLY A 69 32.97 -44.44 -16.00
N THR A 70 32.93 -45.78 -15.85
CA THR A 70 31.71 -46.55 -15.51
C THR A 70 31.71 -46.88 -14.03
N GLY A 71 30.60 -46.66 -13.33
CA GLY A 71 30.39 -47.15 -11.97
C GLY A 71 29.93 -48.61 -11.91
N VAL A 72 29.37 -49.03 -10.76
CA VAL A 72 28.81 -50.39 -10.61
C VAL A 72 27.40 -50.38 -11.22
N SER A 73 27.26 -51.11 -12.33
CA SER A 73 25.98 -51.17 -13.07
C SER A 73 24.84 -51.71 -12.20
N GLY A 74 23.69 -51.02 -12.22
CA GLY A 74 22.44 -51.44 -11.57
C GLY A 74 22.16 -50.86 -10.16
N ALA A 75 22.94 -49.89 -9.72
CA ALA A 75 22.60 -49.17 -8.48
C ALA A 75 21.77 -47.91 -8.83
N ALA A 76 20.53 -47.87 -8.37
CA ALA A 76 19.71 -46.64 -8.49
C ALA A 76 20.42 -45.42 -7.84
N PRO A 77 20.39 -44.23 -8.47
CA PRO A 77 21.08 -43.07 -7.95
C PRO A 77 20.49 -42.64 -6.59
N SER A 78 21.19 -43.02 -5.53
CA SER A 78 20.76 -42.76 -4.13
C SER A 78 20.95 -41.31 -3.67
N GLN A 79 21.72 -40.48 -4.41
CA GLN A 79 22.08 -39.13 -4.05
C GLN A 79 21.29 -38.04 -4.79
N GLY A 80 20.34 -38.39 -5.67
CA GLY A 80 19.55 -37.42 -6.43
C GLY A 80 20.36 -36.56 -7.40
N LEU A 81 19.88 -35.37 -7.69
CA LEU A 81 20.52 -34.36 -8.57
C LEU A 81 21.78 -33.77 -7.93
N THR A 82 22.87 -33.66 -8.67
CA THR A 82 24.07 -32.95 -8.24
C THR A 82 23.75 -31.44 -8.06
N PRO A 83 24.51 -30.71 -7.21
CA PRO A 83 24.28 -29.28 -7.02
C PRO A 83 24.24 -28.46 -8.31
N ARG A 84 25.08 -28.83 -9.31
CA ARG A 84 25.08 -28.16 -10.63
C ARG A 84 23.90 -28.52 -11.50
N ALA A 85 23.48 -29.79 -11.47
CA ALA A 85 22.28 -30.23 -12.16
C ALA A 85 21.03 -29.53 -11.56
N LYS A 86 20.99 -29.40 -10.23
CA LYS A 86 19.93 -28.67 -9.54
C LYS A 86 19.91 -27.17 -9.91
N SER A 87 21.09 -26.54 -9.93
CA SER A 87 21.23 -25.15 -10.38
C SER A 87 20.78 -24.96 -11.83
N ALA A 88 21.09 -25.91 -12.73
CA ALA A 88 20.62 -25.86 -14.12
C ALA A 88 19.09 -25.94 -14.22
N VAL A 89 18.45 -26.79 -13.40
CA VAL A 89 16.97 -26.84 -13.32
C VAL A 89 16.36 -25.56 -12.75
N GLU A 90 16.96 -24.96 -11.73
CA GLU A 90 16.54 -23.68 -11.18
C GLU A 90 16.68 -22.54 -12.21
N LEU A 91 17.77 -22.56 -12.99
CA LEU A 91 17.94 -21.63 -14.10
C LEU A 91 16.92 -21.85 -15.22
N ALA A 92 16.51 -23.11 -15.48
CA ALA A 92 15.44 -23.41 -16.43
C ALA A 92 14.10 -22.76 -16.03
N VAL A 93 13.78 -22.72 -14.72
CA VAL A 93 12.61 -21.98 -14.20
C VAL A 93 12.71 -20.49 -14.52
N SER A 94 13.90 -19.91 -14.29
CA SER A 94 14.17 -18.50 -14.60
C SER A 94 14.06 -18.22 -16.10
N GLU A 95 14.51 -19.14 -16.96
CA GLU A 95 14.40 -18.99 -18.42
C GLU A 95 12.96 -19.12 -18.89
N ALA A 96 12.16 -20.03 -18.33
CA ALA A 96 10.73 -20.13 -18.63
C ALA A 96 9.98 -18.83 -18.25
N ALA A 97 10.30 -18.24 -17.10
CA ALA A 97 9.74 -16.96 -16.70
C ALA A 97 10.18 -15.83 -17.66
N ARG A 98 11.44 -15.82 -18.12
CA ARG A 98 11.99 -14.83 -19.05
C ARG A 98 11.40 -14.93 -20.45
N THR A 99 11.08 -16.15 -20.89
CA THR A 99 10.43 -16.38 -22.19
C THR A 99 8.90 -16.20 -22.14
N GLY A 100 8.33 -15.91 -20.95
CA GLY A 100 6.90 -15.76 -20.75
C GLY A 100 6.13 -17.06 -20.86
N ALA A 101 6.80 -18.22 -20.71
CA ALA A 101 6.17 -19.52 -20.72
C ALA A 101 5.59 -19.85 -19.34
N GLY A 102 4.33 -20.26 -19.30
CA GLY A 102 3.66 -20.69 -18.06
C GLY A 102 4.10 -22.08 -17.56
N TYR A 103 5.02 -22.75 -18.27
CA TYR A 103 5.49 -24.10 -18.05
C TYR A 103 6.98 -24.23 -18.39
N ILE A 104 7.63 -25.28 -17.88
CA ILE A 104 9.04 -25.59 -18.12
C ILE A 104 9.11 -26.75 -19.11
N GLY A 105 9.51 -26.46 -20.35
CA GLY A 105 9.71 -27.49 -21.39
C GLY A 105 11.16 -27.96 -21.49
N THR A 106 11.44 -28.93 -22.39
CA THR A 106 12.78 -29.44 -22.67
C THR A 106 13.73 -28.33 -23.14
N GLU A 107 13.23 -27.36 -23.89
CA GLU A 107 13.95 -26.15 -24.32
C GLU A 107 14.46 -25.34 -23.16
N HIS A 108 13.65 -25.16 -22.14
CA HIS A 108 14.02 -24.38 -20.95
C HIS A 108 15.06 -25.12 -20.11
N LEU A 109 14.96 -26.46 -20.02
CA LEU A 109 15.98 -27.30 -19.37
C LEU A 109 17.33 -27.19 -20.09
N LEU A 110 17.33 -27.20 -21.41
CA LEU A 110 18.55 -27.01 -22.19
C LEU A 110 19.13 -25.61 -22.00
N MET A 111 18.28 -24.56 -22.03
CA MET A 111 18.71 -23.18 -21.79
C MET A 111 19.32 -23.03 -20.40
N GLY A 112 18.72 -23.61 -19.36
CA GLY A 112 19.24 -23.61 -18.00
C GLY A 112 20.60 -24.27 -17.89
N LEU A 113 20.76 -25.41 -18.56
CA LEU A 113 22.00 -26.17 -18.62
C LEU A 113 23.13 -25.40 -19.33
N LEU A 114 22.81 -24.67 -20.41
CA LEU A 114 23.76 -23.82 -21.13
C LEU A 114 24.15 -22.58 -20.33
N ARG A 115 23.25 -22.07 -19.48
CA ARG A 115 23.46 -20.82 -18.71
C ARG A 115 24.23 -21.04 -17.41
N GLU A 116 24.20 -22.22 -16.81
CA GLU A 116 24.94 -22.53 -15.57
C GLU A 116 26.45 -22.30 -15.73
N GLY A 117 27.01 -22.47 -16.91
CA GLY A 117 28.31 -21.92 -17.31
C GLY A 117 29.52 -22.84 -16.99
N ASN A 118 29.47 -23.70 -15.99
CA ASN A 118 30.60 -24.54 -15.59
C ASN A 118 30.18 -25.96 -15.21
N ASN A 119 29.50 -26.66 -16.10
CA ASN A 119 29.03 -28.03 -15.92
C ASN A 119 29.67 -29.02 -16.91
N MET A 120 29.44 -30.34 -16.68
CA MET A 120 30.01 -31.41 -17.52
C MET A 120 29.36 -31.43 -18.90
N ALA A 121 28.05 -31.11 -19.01
CA ALA A 121 27.38 -30.98 -20.30
C ALA A 121 28.07 -29.98 -21.22
N LEU A 122 28.44 -28.80 -20.70
CA LEU A 122 29.16 -27.76 -21.46
C LEU A 122 30.59 -28.22 -21.87
N ARG A 123 31.25 -29.04 -21.04
CA ARG A 123 32.55 -29.62 -21.42
C ARG A 123 32.39 -30.58 -22.58
N ILE A 124 31.36 -31.42 -22.57
CA ILE A 124 31.03 -32.35 -23.66
C ILE A 124 30.75 -31.57 -24.94
N LEU A 125 29.86 -30.55 -24.89
CA LEU A 125 29.55 -29.71 -26.04
C LEU A 125 30.79 -29.04 -26.65
N ARG A 126 31.71 -28.54 -25.83
CA ARG A 126 32.97 -27.96 -26.30
C ARG A 126 33.93 -29.00 -26.88
N THR A 127 33.95 -30.22 -26.35
CA THR A 127 34.80 -31.31 -26.88
C THR A 127 34.34 -31.74 -28.27
N VAL A 128 33.04 -31.68 -28.52
CA VAL A 128 32.43 -31.96 -29.84
C VAL A 128 32.58 -30.74 -30.79
N GLY A 129 33.00 -29.57 -30.29
CA GLY A 129 33.19 -28.38 -31.10
C GLY A 129 31.91 -27.50 -31.24
N ILE A 130 30.88 -27.76 -30.43
CA ILE A 130 29.63 -27.00 -30.40
C ILE A 130 29.80 -25.80 -29.50
N ASP A 131 29.57 -24.61 -30.04
CA ASP A 131 29.59 -23.37 -29.26
C ASP A 131 28.29 -23.21 -28.47
N PRO A 132 28.33 -23.20 -27.09
CA PRO A 132 27.15 -23.06 -26.26
C PRO A 132 26.33 -21.83 -26.53
N LYS A 133 26.94 -20.68 -26.95
CA LYS A 133 26.24 -19.47 -27.26
C LYS A 133 25.43 -19.57 -28.56
N LYS A 134 25.99 -20.23 -29.57
CA LYS A 134 25.26 -20.49 -30.82
C LYS A 134 24.10 -21.46 -30.60
N LEU A 135 24.36 -22.54 -29.79
CA LEU A 135 23.31 -23.48 -29.42
C LEU A 135 22.16 -22.80 -28.67
N TYR A 136 22.49 -21.91 -27.71
CA TYR A 136 21.47 -21.13 -27.00
C TYR A 136 20.63 -20.26 -27.96
N SER A 137 21.27 -19.58 -28.91
CA SER A 137 20.58 -18.79 -29.93
C SER A 137 19.69 -19.64 -30.83
N ALA A 138 20.11 -20.86 -31.16
CA ALA A 138 19.32 -21.80 -31.94
C ALA A 138 18.08 -22.27 -31.19
N VAL A 139 18.19 -22.55 -29.87
CA VAL A 139 17.03 -22.87 -29.01
C VAL A 139 16.03 -21.71 -29.01
N VAL A 140 16.49 -20.47 -28.76
CA VAL A 140 15.62 -19.29 -28.74
C VAL A 140 14.93 -19.10 -30.10
N LYS A 141 15.65 -19.31 -31.21
CA LYS A 141 15.06 -19.19 -32.55
C LYS A 141 13.97 -20.24 -32.77
N LYS A 142 14.22 -21.52 -32.43
CA LYS A 142 13.22 -22.57 -32.53
C LYS A 142 12.03 -22.40 -31.61
N LEU A 143 12.26 -21.86 -30.41
CA LEU A 143 11.20 -21.50 -29.47
C LEU A 143 10.25 -20.44 -30.05
N ASN A 144 10.79 -19.47 -30.77
CA ASN A 144 10.02 -18.43 -31.45
C ASN A 144 9.35 -18.93 -32.74
N GLU A 145 9.87 -19.99 -33.36
CA GLU A 145 9.30 -20.62 -34.55
C GLU A 145 8.27 -21.73 -34.24
N ALA A 146 8.27 -22.25 -32.99
CA ALA A 146 7.32 -23.27 -32.55
C ALA A 146 5.97 -22.65 -32.23
N PRO A 147 4.85 -23.15 -32.80
CA PRO A 147 3.51 -22.69 -32.43
C PRO A 147 3.24 -23.04 -30.96
N ARG A 148 2.87 -22.01 -30.16
CA ARG A 148 2.48 -22.16 -28.75
C ARG A 148 1.17 -22.94 -28.67
N THR A 149 1.21 -24.27 -28.67
CA THR A 149 0.05 -25.09 -28.40
C THR A 149 0.01 -25.47 -26.93
N ALA A 150 -1.03 -24.97 -26.26
CA ALA A 150 -1.40 -25.40 -24.92
C ALA A 150 -1.82 -26.89 -24.92
N ALA A 151 -1.28 -27.65 -23.95
CA ALA A 151 -1.76 -28.97 -23.65
C ALA A 151 -3.12 -28.93 -22.93
N VAL A 152 -4.09 -29.71 -23.35
CA VAL A 152 -4.83 -30.70 -22.53
C VAL A 152 -5.77 -31.50 -23.40
N SER A 153 -5.56 -32.83 -23.36
CA SER A 153 -6.46 -33.98 -23.42
C SER A 153 -7.58 -34.10 -24.46
N GLY A 154 -7.44 -35.10 -25.30
CA GLY A 154 -8.42 -36.18 -25.40
C GLY A 154 -9.58 -36.04 -26.39
N SER A 155 -9.41 -36.79 -27.49
CA SER A 155 -10.37 -37.57 -28.26
C SER A 155 -11.09 -36.93 -29.46
N ALA A 156 -10.80 -37.58 -30.60
CA ALA A 156 -11.66 -37.87 -31.73
C ALA A 156 -11.90 -36.83 -32.83
N SER A 157 -11.10 -37.01 -33.87
CA SER A 157 -11.44 -37.08 -35.33
C SER A 157 -12.28 -36.05 -36.04
N ALA A 158 -11.58 -35.44 -37.02
CA ALA A 158 -11.92 -35.07 -38.41
C ALA A 158 -12.31 -33.60 -38.67
N PRO A 159 -12.10 -33.04 -39.87
CA PRO A 159 -10.90 -33.00 -40.70
C PRO A 159 -10.36 -31.58 -40.93
N ALA A 160 -9.20 -31.52 -41.51
CA ALA A 160 -8.37 -30.35 -41.83
C ALA A 160 -9.12 -29.15 -42.46
N GLN A 161 -8.91 -27.96 -41.90
CA GLN A 161 -8.96 -26.70 -42.63
C GLN A 161 -7.73 -25.85 -42.28
N GLU A 162 -7.22 -25.23 -43.30
CA GLU A 162 -5.96 -24.49 -43.41
C GLU A 162 -5.66 -23.51 -42.28
N GLY A 163 -4.43 -23.55 -41.77
CA GLY A 163 -3.90 -22.65 -40.77
C GLY A 163 -3.79 -21.21 -41.25
N GLY A 164 -4.81 -20.40 -40.87
CA GLY A 164 -4.70 -18.96 -40.97
C GLY A 164 -3.85 -18.41 -39.82
N LYS A 165 -2.91 -17.51 -40.13
CA LYS A 165 -2.26 -16.63 -39.13
C LYS A 165 -3.35 -16.06 -38.24
N LYS A 166 -3.23 -16.18 -36.90
CA LYS A 166 -4.11 -15.43 -35.98
C LYS A 166 -4.06 -13.97 -36.37
N GLY A 167 -5.23 -13.38 -36.64
CA GLY A 167 -5.34 -11.99 -37.03
C GLY A 167 -4.87 -11.08 -35.89
N ALA A 168 -4.42 -9.89 -36.22
CA ALA A 168 -4.05 -8.88 -35.24
C ALA A 168 -5.19 -8.59 -34.24
N LEU A 169 -6.43 -8.80 -34.67
CA LEU A 169 -7.62 -8.69 -33.83
C LEU A 169 -7.63 -9.72 -32.70
N GLU A 170 -7.30 -10.97 -32.98
CA GLU A 170 -7.30 -12.02 -31.95
C GLU A 170 -6.09 -11.92 -31.00
N GLU A 171 -5.01 -11.29 -31.43
CA GLU A 171 -3.79 -11.14 -30.67
C GLU A 171 -3.88 -9.99 -29.65
N TYR A 172 -4.54 -8.88 -30.01
CA TYR A 172 -4.58 -7.64 -29.19
C TYR A 172 -5.97 -7.30 -28.67
N THR A 173 -6.95 -8.21 -28.76
CA THR A 173 -8.29 -7.98 -28.21
C THR A 173 -8.78 -9.16 -27.38
N ARG A 174 -9.56 -8.85 -26.33
CA ARG A 174 -10.30 -9.82 -25.54
C ARG A 174 -11.77 -9.76 -25.91
N ASP A 175 -12.36 -10.87 -26.30
CA ASP A 175 -13.80 -10.96 -26.61
C ASP A 175 -14.63 -11.02 -25.34
N LEU A 176 -15.30 -9.91 -24.99
CA LEU A 176 -16.19 -9.82 -23.85
C LEU A 176 -17.51 -10.58 -24.08
N THR A 177 -18.00 -10.63 -25.33
CA THR A 177 -19.25 -11.32 -25.64
C THR A 177 -19.09 -12.84 -25.54
N GLU A 178 -17.95 -13.37 -25.95
CA GLU A 178 -17.65 -14.80 -25.76
C GLU A 178 -17.42 -15.13 -24.28
N ALA A 179 -16.71 -14.25 -23.56
CA ALA A 179 -16.54 -14.37 -22.12
C ALA A 179 -17.89 -14.35 -21.38
N ALA A 180 -18.84 -13.51 -21.82
CA ALA A 180 -20.20 -13.49 -21.29
C ALA A 180 -20.94 -14.80 -21.53
N ARG A 181 -20.87 -15.33 -22.76
CA ARG A 181 -21.49 -16.64 -23.10
C ARG A 181 -20.90 -17.80 -22.31
N SER A 182 -19.65 -17.76 -22.01
CA SER A 182 -18.95 -18.81 -21.21
C SER A 182 -19.09 -18.61 -19.70
N GLY A 183 -19.84 -17.59 -19.23
CA GLY A 183 -20.07 -17.32 -17.81
C GLY A 183 -18.83 -16.84 -17.04
N LYS A 184 -17.81 -16.34 -17.73
CA LYS A 184 -16.54 -15.90 -17.12
C LYS A 184 -16.57 -14.47 -16.64
N LEU A 185 -17.58 -13.67 -17.02
CA LEU A 185 -17.72 -12.29 -16.57
C LEU A 185 -18.43 -12.21 -15.22
N ASP A 186 -18.16 -11.14 -14.50
CA ASP A 186 -18.84 -10.82 -13.26
C ASP A 186 -20.26 -10.29 -13.54
N PRO A 187 -21.23 -10.54 -12.66
CA PRO A 187 -22.57 -9.98 -12.81
C PRO A 187 -22.51 -8.46 -12.67
N VAL A 188 -23.13 -7.76 -13.61
CA VAL A 188 -23.20 -6.30 -13.59
C VAL A 188 -24.50 -5.86 -12.94
N ILE A 189 -24.39 -5.20 -11.78
CA ILE A 189 -25.52 -4.82 -10.92
C ILE A 189 -25.58 -3.30 -10.82
N GLY A 190 -26.79 -2.72 -10.86
CA GLY A 190 -27.03 -1.30 -10.58
C GLY A 190 -26.57 -0.34 -11.68
N ARG A 191 -26.30 -0.82 -12.91
CA ARG A 191 -25.84 -0.02 -14.06
C ARG A 191 -26.78 -0.07 -15.27
N GLU A 192 -28.03 -0.44 -15.05
CA GLU A 192 -29.03 -0.64 -16.11
C GLU A 192 -29.27 0.63 -16.92
N LYS A 193 -29.28 1.79 -16.26
CA LYS A 193 -29.53 3.10 -16.91
C LYS A 193 -28.40 3.49 -17.84
N GLU A 194 -27.16 3.32 -17.38
CA GLU A 194 -25.96 3.62 -18.14
C GLU A 194 -25.83 2.67 -19.34
N ILE A 195 -26.04 1.35 -19.13
CA ILE A 195 -26.01 0.35 -20.20
C ILE A 195 -27.07 0.64 -21.24
N GLN A 196 -28.30 0.94 -20.81
CA GLN A 196 -29.40 1.30 -21.72
C GLN A 196 -29.06 2.57 -22.51
N ARG A 197 -28.42 3.56 -21.86
CA ARG A 197 -27.95 4.76 -22.54
C ARG A 197 -26.88 4.48 -23.58
N VAL A 198 -25.93 3.60 -23.28
CA VAL A 198 -24.89 3.12 -24.23
C VAL A 198 -25.57 2.46 -25.43
N ILE A 199 -26.51 1.54 -25.21
CA ILE A 199 -27.29 0.87 -26.28
C ILE A 199 -28.00 1.91 -27.16
N GLN A 200 -28.71 2.88 -26.57
CA GLN A 200 -29.37 3.96 -27.29
C GLN A 200 -28.43 4.77 -28.18
N ILE A 201 -27.20 5.06 -27.68
CA ILE A 201 -26.21 5.81 -28.42
C ILE A 201 -25.68 4.96 -29.59
N LEU A 202 -25.35 3.70 -29.37
CA LEU A 202 -24.84 2.77 -30.38
C LEU A 202 -25.85 2.55 -31.53
N SER A 203 -27.16 2.69 -31.27
CA SER A 203 -28.25 2.57 -32.27
C SER A 203 -28.51 3.88 -33.04
N ARG A 204 -27.77 4.96 -32.77
CA ARG A 204 -27.91 6.23 -33.51
C ARG A 204 -27.25 6.18 -34.89
N ARG A 205 -27.78 6.95 -35.80
CA ARG A 205 -27.20 7.12 -37.13
C ARG A 205 -25.90 7.95 -37.11
N THR A 206 -25.82 8.92 -36.23
CA THR A 206 -24.64 9.80 -36.01
C THR A 206 -24.35 9.95 -34.53
N LYS A 207 -23.10 10.28 -34.16
CA LYS A 207 -22.65 10.33 -32.76
C LYS A 207 -22.96 9.01 -32.02
N ASN A 208 -22.66 7.90 -32.68
CA ASN A 208 -22.97 6.55 -32.23
C ASN A 208 -21.82 5.89 -31.43
N ASN A 209 -20.86 6.67 -30.99
CA ASN A 209 -19.75 6.18 -30.15
C ASN A 209 -19.91 6.75 -28.72
N PRO A 210 -20.36 5.97 -27.74
CA PRO A 210 -20.44 6.42 -26.35
C PRO A 210 -19.05 6.50 -25.71
N VAL A 211 -18.84 7.50 -24.85
CA VAL A 211 -17.69 7.56 -23.96
C VAL A 211 -18.16 7.58 -22.51
N LEU A 212 -17.77 6.59 -21.75
CA LEU A 212 -18.02 6.49 -20.32
C LEU A 212 -17.08 7.41 -19.56
N ILE A 213 -17.64 8.40 -18.90
CA ILE A 213 -16.87 9.42 -18.19
C ILE A 213 -17.15 9.29 -16.69
N GLY A 214 -16.12 9.05 -15.90
CA GLY A 214 -16.25 8.93 -14.45
C GLY A 214 -14.90 8.77 -13.78
N GLU A 215 -14.89 8.92 -12.46
CA GLU A 215 -13.68 8.75 -11.66
C GLU A 215 -13.14 7.30 -11.76
N PRO A 216 -11.85 7.07 -11.45
CA PRO A 216 -11.29 5.73 -11.38
C PRO A 216 -12.06 4.87 -10.35
N GLY A 217 -12.26 3.58 -10.64
CA GLY A 217 -12.90 2.67 -9.70
C GLY A 217 -14.43 2.74 -9.60
N VAL A 218 -15.13 3.61 -10.40
CA VAL A 218 -16.61 3.67 -10.39
C VAL A 218 -17.29 2.57 -11.20
N GLY A 219 -16.54 1.69 -11.86
CA GLY A 219 -17.07 0.57 -12.62
C GLY A 219 -17.39 0.89 -14.09
N LYS A 220 -16.58 1.71 -14.77
CA LYS A 220 -16.74 2.01 -16.20
C LYS A 220 -16.59 0.76 -17.07
N THR A 221 -15.61 -0.08 -16.80
CA THR A 221 -15.36 -1.34 -17.52
C THR A 221 -16.52 -2.33 -17.35
N ALA A 222 -17.13 -2.38 -16.15
CA ALA A 222 -18.29 -3.21 -15.88
C ALA A 222 -19.49 -2.87 -16.80
N ILE A 223 -19.68 -1.61 -17.22
CA ILE A 223 -20.73 -1.22 -18.16
C ILE A 223 -20.49 -1.84 -19.55
N ALA A 224 -19.23 -1.93 -20.00
CA ALA A 224 -18.92 -2.61 -21.26
C ALA A 224 -19.13 -4.12 -21.17
N GLU A 225 -18.81 -4.72 -20.01
CA GLU A 225 -19.09 -6.12 -19.73
C GLU A 225 -20.61 -6.38 -19.66
N GLY A 226 -21.37 -5.49 -19.03
CA GLY A 226 -22.83 -5.55 -18.99
C GLY A 226 -23.47 -5.41 -20.38
N LEU A 227 -22.93 -4.58 -21.26
CA LEU A 227 -23.33 -4.52 -22.66
C LEU A 227 -23.09 -5.87 -23.35
N ALA A 228 -21.92 -6.48 -23.15
CA ALA A 228 -21.59 -7.78 -23.70
C ALA A 228 -22.52 -8.89 -23.19
N GLN A 229 -22.88 -8.86 -21.90
CA GLN A 229 -23.84 -9.79 -21.28
C GLN A 229 -25.24 -9.64 -21.89
N ARG A 230 -25.73 -8.42 -22.10
CA ARG A 230 -27.03 -8.18 -22.76
C ARG A 230 -27.04 -8.63 -24.23
N ILE A 231 -25.95 -8.41 -24.96
CA ILE A 231 -25.82 -8.92 -26.33
C ILE A 231 -25.84 -10.47 -26.31
N ALA A 232 -25.10 -11.10 -25.39
CA ALA A 232 -25.07 -12.55 -25.27
C ALA A 232 -26.43 -13.15 -24.87
N ALA A 233 -27.22 -12.42 -24.07
CA ALA A 233 -28.58 -12.79 -23.67
C ALA A 233 -29.66 -12.39 -24.70
N ALA A 234 -29.28 -11.77 -25.83
CA ALA A 234 -30.21 -11.26 -26.85
C ALA A 234 -31.19 -10.17 -26.32
N ASP A 235 -30.83 -9.45 -25.24
CA ASP A 235 -31.62 -8.36 -24.64
C ASP A 235 -31.12 -6.99 -25.18
N VAL A 236 -31.05 -6.87 -26.48
CA VAL A 236 -30.67 -5.67 -27.23
C VAL A 236 -31.45 -5.51 -28.50
N PRO A 237 -31.55 -4.28 -29.09
CA PRO A 237 -32.18 -4.08 -30.39
C PRO A 237 -31.55 -4.95 -31.51
N GLU A 238 -32.35 -5.29 -32.52
CA GLU A 238 -31.98 -6.17 -33.64
C GLU A 238 -30.63 -5.80 -34.28
N GLU A 239 -30.33 -4.49 -34.38
CA GLU A 239 -29.09 -4.00 -34.98
C GLU A 239 -27.80 -4.37 -34.18
N LEU A 240 -27.96 -4.79 -32.93
CA LEU A 240 -26.87 -5.14 -32.03
C LEU A 240 -26.78 -6.65 -31.72
N LEU A 241 -27.74 -7.46 -32.13
CA LEU A 241 -27.80 -8.90 -31.83
C LEU A 241 -26.58 -9.67 -32.32
N ASP A 242 -26.10 -9.35 -33.53
CA ASP A 242 -24.96 -10.02 -34.16
C ASP A 242 -23.62 -9.36 -33.83
N LYS A 243 -23.60 -8.34 -32.95
CA LYS A 243 -22.37 -7.62 -32.61
C LYS A 243 -21.59 -8.36 -31.53
N ARG A 244 -20.26 -8.22 -31.61
CA ARG A 244 -19.29 -8.69 -30.63
C ARG A 244 -18.62 -7.49 -29.97
N VAL A 245 -18.51 -7.47 -28.66
CA VAL A 245 -17.76 -6.45 -27.92
C VAL A 245 -16.35 -6.97 -27.69
N LEU A 246 -15.36 -6.31 -28.29
CA LEU A 246 -13.95 -6.65 -28.16
C LEU A 246 -13.24 -5.55 -27.35
N SER A 247 -12.60 -5.92 -26.25
CA SER A 247 -11.78 -5.01 -25.45
C SER A 247 -10.37 -4.95 -26.01
N LEU A 248 -9.88 -3.76 -26.34
CA LEU A 248 -8.56 -3.53 -26.90
C LEU A 248 -7.49 -3.51 -25.79
N ASP A 249 -6.48 -4.36 -25.90
CA ASP A 249 -5.30 -4.34 -25.03
C ASP A 249 -4.21 -3.42 -25.58
N LEU A 250 -4.26 -2.15 -25.16
CA LEU A 250 -3.27 -1.15 -25.54
C LEU A 250 -1.88 -1.45 -24.98
N SER A 251 -1.82 -2.01 -23.77
CA SER A 251 -0.56 -2.35 -23.12
C SER A 251 0.16 -3.47 -23.88
N GLY A 252 -0.57 -4.49 -24.31
CA GLY A 252 -0.05 -5.57 -25.16
C GLY A 252 0.42 -5.07 -26.53
N MET A 253 -0.26 -4.06 -27.08
CA MET A 253 0.15 -3.45 -28.36
C MET A 253 1.46 -2.66 -28.28
N VAL A 254 1.73 -2.01 -27.17
CA VAL A 254 2.96 -1.25 -26.90
C VAL A 254 4.10 -2.19 -26.51
N ALA A 255 3.80 -3.28 -25.82
CA ALA A 255 4.80 -4.22 -25.34
C ALA A 255 5.60 -4.83 -26.51
N GLY A 256 6.93 -4.78 -26.38
CA GLY A 256 7.86 -5.34 -27.37
C GLY A 256 8.05 -4.52 -28.64
N THR A 257 7.44 -3.35 -28.80
CA THR A 257 7.74 -2.44 -29.93
C THR A 257 9.04 -1.69 -29.67
N LYS A 258 9.99 -1.81 -30.58
CA LYS A 258 11.27 -1.06 -30.52
C LYS A 258 11.19 0.28 -31.27
N TYR A 259 10.28 0.39 -32.23
CA TYR A 259 10.11 1.55 -33.07
C TYR A 259 8.66 2.01 -33.10
N ARG A 260 8.47 3.32 -33.17
CA ARG A 260 7.16 3.99 -33.23
C ARG A 260 6.24 3.44 -34.34
N GLY A 261 6.78 3.13 -35.49
CA GLY A 261 6.01 2.62 -36.64
C GLY A 261 5.37 1.25 -36.40
N GLU A 262 5.96 0.42 -35.53
CA GLU A 262 5.41 -0.91 -35.24
C GLU A 262 4.09 -0.82 -34.47
N PHE A 263 3.96 0.08 -33.51
CA PHE A 263 2.72 0.32 -32.78
C PHE A 263 1.62 0.92 -33.67
N GLU A 264 1.97 1.90 -34.51
CA GLU A 264 1.04 2.49 -35.49
C GLU A 264 0.54 1.43 -36.47
N GLU A 265 1.41 0.53 -36.92
CA GLU A 265 1.07 -0.57 -37.82
C GLU A 265 0.16 -1.60 -37.14
N ARG A 266 0.41 -1.97 -35.87
CA ARG A 266 -0.44 -2.88 -35.10
C ARG A 266 -1.85 -2.32 -34.93
N ILE A 267 -2.00 -1.05 -34.52
CA ILE A 267 -3.31 -0.39 -34.41
C ILE A 267 -4.00 -0.34 -35.76
N LYS A 268 -3.32 0.04 -36.82
CA LYS A 268 -3.88 0.12 -38.15
C LYS A 268 -4.40 -1.23 -38.63
N ASN A 269 -3.59 -2.29 -38.44
CA ASN A 269 -3.99 -3.65 -38.84
C ASN A 269 -5.22 -4.11 -38.05
N THR A 270 -5.26 -3.88 -36.73
CA THR A 270 -6.42 -4.21 -35.91
C THR A 270 -7.68 -3.47 -36.34
N ILE A 271 -7.56 -2.16 -36.62
CA ILE A 271 -8.70 -1.35 -37.09
C ILE A 271 -9.18 -1.83 -38.47
N ASP A 272 -8.26 -2.18 -39.38
CA ASP A 272 -8.62 -2.67 -40.69
C ASP A 272 -9.29 -4.06 -40.63
N GLU A 273 -8.91 -4.91 -39.68
CA GLU A 273 -9.61 -6.18 -39.40
C GLU A 273 -11.01 -5.93 -38.80
N VAL A 274 -11.14 -4.96 -37.84
CA VAL A 274 -12.46 -4.56 -37.29
C VAL A 274 -13.41 -4.07 -38.39
N LYS A 275 -12.91 -3.29 -39.33
CA LYS A 275 -13.70 -2.81 -40.49
C LYS A 275 -14.14 -3.97 -41.38
N LYS A 276 -13.25 -4.94 -41.66
CA LYS A 276 -13.56 -6.12 -42.47
C LYS A 276 -14.59 -7.02 -41.80
N ALA A 277 -14.49 -7.19 -40.48
CA ALA A 277 -15.44 -7.99 -39.70
C ALA A 277 -16.86 -7.37 -39.68
N GLY A 278 -16.99 -6.04 -39.59
CA GLY A 278 -18.22 -5.28 -39.65
C GLY A 278 -19.21 -5.49 -38.49
N ASN A 279 -19.03 -6.55 -37.69
CA ASN A 279 -19.86 -6.90 -36.53
C ASN A 279 -19.22 -6.64 -35.19
N VAL A 280 -18.15 -5.83 -35.14
CA VAL A 280 -17.36 -5.57 -33.92
C VAL A 280 -17.73 -4.21 -33.34
N ILE A 281 -17.90 -4.16 -32.02
CA ILE A 281 -17.91 -2.96 -31.19
C ILE A 281 -16.60 -2.99 -30.40
N LEU A 282 -15.74 -2.00 -30.60
CA LEU A 282 -14.45 -1.94 -29.93
C LEU A 282 -14.59 -1.19 -28.60
N PHE A 283 -14.28 -1.85 -27.49
CA PHE A 283 -14.15 -1.18 -26.19
C PHE A 283 -12.70 -0.75 -25.97
N ILE A 284 -12.51 0.52 -25.65
CA ILE A 284 -11.20 1.11 -25.38
C ILE A 284 -11.22 1.72 -23.99
N ASP A 285 -10.58 1.04 -23.07
CA ASP A 285 -10.35 1.61 -21.74
C ASP A 285 -9.23 2.66 -21.82
N GLU A 286 -9.27 3.65 -20.94
CA GLU A 286 -8.35 4.78 -20.99
C GLU A 286 -8.21 5.41 -22.38
N LEU A 287 -9.33 5.70 -23.01
CA LEU A 287 -9.39 6.27 -24.39
C LEU A 287 -8.43 7.44 -24.60
N HIS A 288 -8.14 8.21 -23.56
CA HIS A 288 -7.20 9.34 -23.58
C HIS A 288 -5.76 8.93 -23.92
N THR A 289 -5.35 7.69 -23.65
CA THR A 289 -4.00 7.19 -23.96
C THR A 289 -3.76 7.14 -25.47
N ILE A 290 -4.80 6.84 -26.25
CA ILE A 290 -4.74 6.84 -27.72
C ILE A 290 -4.74 8.27 -28.29
N VAL A 291 -5.49 9.18 -27.64
CA VAL A 291 -5.75 10.53 -28.13
C VAL A 291 -4.71 11.53 -27.61
N GLY A 292 -4.20 11.33 -26.40
CA GLY A 292 -3.35 12.29 -25.70
C GLY A 292 -1.85 12.08 -25.85
N ALA A 293 -1.43 11.01 -26.47
CA ALA A 293 -0.02 10.66 -26.62
C ALA A 293 0.79 11.61 -27.51
N GLY A 294 0.16 12.65 -28.10
CA GLY A 294 0.78 13.59 -29.05
C GLY A 294 1.36 14.88 -28.47
N SER A 295 1.25 15.14 -27.15
CA SER A 295 1.68 16.44 -26.56
C SER A 295 3.13 16.48 -26.04
N ALA A 296 3.81 15.34 -25.92
CA ALA A 296 5.25 15.30 -25.66
C ALA A 296 6.01 15.04 -26.97
N GLU A 297 7.12 15.71 -27.20
CA GLU A 297 7.99 15.47 -28.38
C GLU A 297 8.35 13.97 -28.46
N GLY A 298 7.72 13.25 -29.40
CA GLY A 298 7.92 11.81 -29.59
C GLY A 298 6.72 10.89 -29.27
N ALA A 299 5.60 11.40 -28.77
CA ALA A 299 4.43 10.58 -28.46
C ALA A 299 3.58 10.25 -29.70
N VAL A 300 2.99 9.04 -29.68
CA VAL A 300 2.24 8.43 -30.79
C VAL A 300 0.88 9.07 -30.93
N ASP A 301 0.57 9.65 -32.08
CA ASP A 301 -0.77 10.17 -32.38
C ASP A 301 -1.63 9.09 -33.07
N ALA A 302 -2.00 8.05 -32.32
CA ALA A 302 -2.89 7.00 -32.78
C ALA A 302 -4.31 7.53 -33.09
N ALA A 303 -4.64 8.71 -32.57
CA ALA A 303 -5.88 9.41 -32.89
C ALA A 303 -6.01 9.66 -34.41
N ASN A 304 -4.92 9.94 -35.12
CA ASN A 304 -4.97 10.20 -36.58
C ASN A 304 -5.33 8.95 -37.39
N ILE A 305 -5.14 7.75 -36.83
CA ILE A 305 -5.54 6.48 -37.44
C ILE A 305 -7.03 6.21 -37.18
N LEU A 306 -7.52 6.53 -35.97
CA LEU A 306 -8.92 6.34 -35.58
C LEU A 306 -9.88 7.37 -36.18
N LYS A 307 -9.48 8.65 -36.26
CA LYS A 307 -10.32 9.76 -36.76
C LYS A 307 -10.99 9.48 -38.11
N PRO A 308 -10.29 8.98 -39.15
CA PRO A 308 -10.91 8.69 -40.46
C PRO A 308 -11.97 7.59 -40.36
N ALA A 309 -11.70 6.52 -39.63
CA ALA A 309 -12.61 5.39 -39.46
C ALA A 309 -13.88 5.77 -38.66
N LEU A 310 -13.74 6.53 -37.59
CA LEU A 310 -14.83 7.10 -36.82
C LEU A 310 -15.65 8.13 -37.64
N SER A 311 -14.97 8.93 -38.47
CA SER A 311 -15.61 9.95 -39.29
C SER A 311 -16.53 9.35 -40.35
N ARG A 312 -16.14 8.23 -40.95
CA ARG A 312 -16.92 7.51 -41.94
C ARG A 312 -17.97 6.56 -41.34
N GLY A 313 -17.93 6.36 -40.00
CA GLY A 313 -18.80 5.37 -39.32
C GLY A 313 -18.46 3.91 -39.66
N GLU A 314 -17.20 3.67 -40.07
CA GLU A 314 -16.70 2.33 -40.42
C GLU A 314 -16.50 1.43 -39.19
N ILE A 315 -16.33 2.03 -38.02
CA ILE A 315 -16.16 1.35 -36.73
C ILE A 315 -17.08 1.94 -35.68
N ARG A 316 -17.48 1.11 -34.71
CA ARG A 316 -18.19 1.52 -33.49
C ARG A 316 -17.25 1.36 -32.31
N VAL A 317 -17.16 2.41 -31.49
CA VAL A 317 -16.27 2.45 -30.34
C VAL A 317 -17.05 2.81 -29.08
N VAL A 318 -16.78 2.10 -27.99
CA VAL A 318 -17.16 2.47 -26.63
C VAL A 318 -15.88 2.84 -25.91
N GLY A 319 -15.72 4.09 -25.54
CA GLY A 319 -14.54 4.56 -24.79
C GLY A 319 -14.81 4.68 -23.30
N ALA A 320 -13.78 4.55 -22.46
CA ALA A 320 -13.85 4.90 -21.06
C ALA A 320 -12.69 5.84 -20.71
N THR A 321 -12.95 6.87 -19.90
CA THR A 321 -11.95 7.86 -19.47
C THR A 321 -12.41 8.61 -18.23
N THR A 322 -11.55 9.45 -17.64
CA THR A 322 -11.94 10.38 -16.57
C THR A 322 -12.50 11.70 -17.14
N LEU A 323 -13.18 12.48 -16.30
CA LEU A 323 -13.72 13.78 -16.71
C LEU A 323 -12.63 14.76 -17.12
N ASN A 324 -11.53 14.79 -16.38
CA ASN A 324 -10.41 15.69 -16.65
C ASN A 324 -9.72 15.37 -17.97
N GLU A 325 -9.49 14.09 -18.24
CA GLU A 325 -8.88 13.61 -19.48
C GLU A 325 -9.81 13.79 -20.67
N TYR A 326 -11.10 13.56 -20.50
CA TYR A 326 -12.10 13.84 -21.53
C TYR A 326 -12.04 15.30 -21.97
N ARG A 327 -12.06 16.25 -21.01
CA ARG A 327 -11.96 17.69 -21.30
C ARG A 327 -10.63 18.07 -21.95
N LYS A 328 -9.54 17.47 -21.49
CA LYS A 328 -8.18 17.80 -21.96
C LYS A 328 -7.91 17.30 -23.37
N TYR A 329 -8.36 16.11 -23.72
CA TYR A 329 -7.94 15.41 -24.94
C TYR A 329 -9.05 15.21 -25.95
N ILE A 330 -10.31 15.01 -25.56
CA ILE A 330 -11.41 14.68 -26.47
C ILE A 330 -12.25 15.91 -26.80
N GLU A 331 -12.66 16.69 -25.80
CA GLU A 331 -13.50 17.88 -25.96
C GLU A 331 -12.77 19.00 -26.74
N LYS A 332 -11.45 19.11 -26.62
CA LYS A 332 -10.64 20.07 -27.37
C LYS A 332 -10.47 19.72 -28.86
N ASP A 333 -10.69 18.47 -29.22
CA ASP A 333 -10.60 18.02 -30.61
C ASP A 333 -11.97 17.99 -31.25
N ALA A 334 -12.28 19.00 -32.05
CA ALA A 334 -13.58 19.17 -32.72
C ALA A 334 -13.99 17.98 -33.61
N ALA A 335 -13.04 17.16 -34.10
CA ALA A 335 -13.33 15.99 -34.91
C ALA A 335 -13.80 14.82 -34.04
N LEU A 336 -13.25 14.64 -32.86
CA LEU A 336 -13.63 13.62 -31.91
C LEU A 336 -14.89 14.01 -31.16
N GLU A 337 -15.02 15.24 -30.67
CA GLU A 337 -16.20 15.75 -29.97
C GLU A 337 -17.49 15.54 -30.76
N ARG A 338 -17.47 15.72 -32.08
CA ARG A 338 -18.63 15.49 -32.95
C ARG A 338 -18.98 14.03 -33.16
N ARG A 339 -18.13 13.08 -32.75
CA ARG A 339 -18.30 11.63 -32.95
C ARG A 339 -18.59 10.87 -31.70
N PHE A 340 -18.08 11.38 -30.58
CA PHE A 340 -18.30 10.77 -29.29
C PHE A 340 -19.47 11.43 -28.54
N GLN A 341 -20.22 10.60 -27.81
CA GLN A 341 -21.31 11.06 -26.94
C GLN A 341 -20.98 10.69 -25.48
N PRO A 342 -20.85 11.69 -24.60
CA PRO A 342 -20.54 11.41 -23.21
C PRO A 342 -21.71 10.72 -22.48
N VAL A 343 -21.35 9.74 -21.65
CA VAL A 343 -22.21 9.06 -20.68
C VAL A 343 -21.53 9.17 -19.32
N THR A 344 -22.10 9.94 -18.43
CA THR A 344 -21.54 10.15 -17.08
C THR A 344 -21.81 8.92 -16.22
N VAL A 345 -20.75 8.36 -15.65
CA VAL A 345 -20.79 7.24 -14.72
C VAL A 345 -20.41 7.75 -13.33
N GLY A 346 -21.41 7.88 -12.48
CA GLY A 346 -21.23 8.33 -11.09
C GLY A 346 -20.84 7.21 -10.15
N GLU A 347 -20.37 7.59 -8.96
CA GLU A 347 -20.19 6.68 -7.84
C GLU A 347 -21.54 6.06 -7.46
N PRO A 348 -21.65 4.72 -7.29
CA PRO A 348 -22.88 4.06 -6.88
C PRO A 348 -23.25 4.44 -5.44
N SER A 349 -24.53 4.36 -5.11
CA SER A 349 -24.97 4.53 -3.73
C SER A 349 -24.45 3.40 -2.84
N PRO A 350 -24.37 3.60 -1.51
CA PRO A 350 -23.98 2.53 -0.59
C PRO A 350 -24.84 1.27 -0.73
N GLU A 351 -26.15 1.44 -0.94
CA GLU A 351 -27.10 0.35 -1.12
C GLU A 351 -26.80 -0.41 -2.42
N ALA A 352 -26.59 0.30 -3.53
CA ALA A 352 -26.21 -0.30 -4.79
C ALA A 352 -24.84 -1.00 -4.70
N THR A 353 -23.91 -0.44 -3.95
CA THR A 353 -22.60 -1.07 -3.71
C THR A 353 -22.73 -2.36 -2.92
N LEU A 354 -23.59 -2.40 -1.90
CA LEU A 354 -23.86 -3.62 -1.14
C LEU A 354 -24.42 -4.73 -2.03
N GLU A 355 -25.35 -4.40 -2.93
CA GLU A 355 -25.87 -5.35 -3.91
C GLU A 355 -24.76 -5.87 -4.86
N ILE A 356 -23.87 -5.00 -5.29
CA ILE A 356 -22.70 -5.40 -6.11
C ILE A 356 -21.81 -6.39 -5.33
N LEU A 357 -21.47 -6.08 -4.08
CA LEU A 357 -20.66 -6.96 -3.23
C LEU A 357 -21.34 -8.31 -3.01
N LYS A 358 -22.65 -8.33 -2.77
CA LYS A 358 -23.43 -9.58 -2.64
C LYS A 358 -23.38 -10.40 -3.92
N GLY A 359 -23.45 -9.77 -5.08
CA GLY A 359 -23.34 -10.45 -6.36
C GLY A 359 -21.95 -11.00 -6.69
N LEU A 360 -20.90 -10.40 -6.13
CA LEU A 360 -19.52 -10.86 -6.28
C LEU A 360 -19.09 -11.88 -5.23
N ARG A 361 -19.76 -11.93 -4.08
CA ARG A 361 -19.41 -12.73 -2.91
C ARG A 361 -19.07 -14.19 -3.26
N ASP A 362 -19.92 -14.87 -3.98
CA ASP A 362 -19.75 -16.31 -4.26
C ASP A 362 -18.45 -16.60 -5.03
N LYS A 363 -18.01 -15.68 -5.89
CA LYS A 363 -16.76 -15.82 -6.63
C LYS A 363 -15.54 -15.62 -5.73
N TYR A 364 -15.59 -14.63 -4.83
CA TYR A 364 -14.53 -14.40 -3.85
C TYR A 364 -14.47 -15.51 -2.81
N GLU A 365 -15.60 -16.00 -2.33
CA GLU A 365 -15.67 -17.17 -1.44
C GLU A 365 -15.07 -18.43 -2.10
N ALA A 366 -15.37 -18.64 -3.38
CA ALA A 366 -14.79 -19.76 -4.12
C ALA A 366 -13.27 -19.60 -4.34
N HIS A 367 -12.79 -18.37 -4.60
CA HIS A 367 -11.38 -18.08 -4.80
C HIS A 367 -10.56 -18.27 -3.52
N HIS A 368 -11.03 -17.69 -2.42
CA HIS A 368 -10.31 -17.73 -1.13
C HIS A 368 -10.65 -18.97 -0.29
N ARG A 369 -11.67 -19.77 -0.69
CA ARG A 369 -12.15 -20.97 0.01
C ARG A 369 -12.62 -20.72 1.43
N LEU A 370 -13.29 -19.60 1.64
CA LEU A 370 -13.81 -19.14 2.93
C LEU A 370 -15.26 -18.64 2.76
N THR A 371 -15.89 -18.22 3.85
CA THR A 371 -17.23 -17.61 3.82
C THR A 371 -17.15 -16.14 4.22
N ILE A 372 -17.96 -15.29 3.56
CA ILE A 372 -18.02 -13.85 3.84
C ILE A 372 -19.41 -13.52 4.40
N THR A 373 -19.45 -12.98 5.61
CA THR A 373 -20.72 -12.63 6.26
C THR A 373 -21.35 -11.38 5.66
N ASP A 374 -22.68 -11.26 5.75
CA ASP A 374 -23.37 -10.04 5.31
C ASP A 374 -22.88 -8.80 6.08
N GLY A 375 -22.61 -8.97 7.40
CA GLY A 375 -22.02 -7.90 8.21
C GLY A 375 -20.66 -7.44 7.72
N ALA A 376 -19.79 -8.33 7.19
CA ALA A 376 -18.53 -7.95 6.58
C ALA A 376 -18.73 -7.10 5.31
N LEU A 377 -19.72 -7.44 4.47
CA LEU A 377 -20.05 -6.64 3.28
C LEU A 377 -20.57 -5.24 3.64
N GLU A 378 -21.46 -5.17 4.63
CA GLU A 378 -21.98 -3.90 5.14
C GLU A 378 -20.84 -3.05 5.75
N ALA A 379 -19.96 -3.68 6.53
CA ALA A 379 -18.77 -3.02 7.09
C ALA A 379 -17.83 -2.53 5.99
N ALA A 380 -17.57 -3.31 4.94
CA ALA A 380 -16.73 -2.92 3.82
C ALA A 380 -17.25 -1.64 3.12
N VAL A 381 -18.57 -1.55 2.90
CA VAL A 381 -19.19 -0.35 2.31
C VAL A 381 -19.14 0.83 3.29
N ALA A 382 -19.54 0.63 4.55
CA ALA A 382 -19.63 1.71 5.54
C ALA A 382 -18.26 2.30 5.89
N LEU A 383 -17.27 1.41 6.15
CA LEU A 383 -15.94 1.81 6.56
C LEU A 383 -15.13 2.39 5.39
N SER A 384 -15.22 1.81 4.18
CA SER A 384 -14.56 2.39 3.00
C SER A 384 -15.06 3.80 2.70
N ARG A 385 -16.38 4.03 2.81
CA ARG A 385 -16.97 5.35 2.61
C ARG A 385 -16.51 6.36 3.65
N ARG A 386 -16.35 5.91 4.90
CA ARG A 386 -16.01 6.80 6.03
C ARG A 386 -14.52 7.09 6.11
N TYR A 387 -13.68 6.12 5.79
CA TYR A 387 -12.25 6.19 6.09
C TYR A 387 -11.34 6.21 4.85
N ILE A 388 -11.81 5.79 3.66
CA ILE A 388 -11.04 5.79 2.42
C ILE A 388 -11.62 6.83 1.48
N ASN A 389 -11.03 8.03 1.47
CA ASN A 389 -11.56 9.20 0.74
C ASN A 389 -10.86 9.45 -0.59
N ASP A 390 -9.76 8.78 -0.86
CA ASP A 390 -8.95 8.91 -2.08
C ASP A 390 -9.39 7.97 -3.21
N ARG A 391 -10.31 7.05 -2.93
CA ARG A 391 -10.88 6.08 -3.88
C ARG A 391 -12.40 6.14 -3.89
N PHE A 392 -13.02 5.57 -4.92
CA PHE A 392 -14.47 5.58 -5.14
C PHE A 392 -15.09 4.20 -4.98
N LEU A 393 -16.37 4.16 -4.61
CA LEU A 393 -17.17 2.96 -4.65
C LEU A 393 -17.46 2.55 -6.12
N PRO A 394 -17.57 1.26 -6.43
CA PRO A 394 -17.51 0.10 -5.53
C PRO A 394 -16.09 -0.41 -5.26
N ASP A 395 -15.10 0.02 -6.03
CA ASP A 395 -13.74 -0.51 -6.07
C ASP A 395 -13.09 -0.62 -4.67
N LYS A 396 -13.08 0.47 -3.90
CA LYS A 396 -12.53 0.48 -2.54
C LYS A 396 -13.20 -0.50 -1.57
N ALA A 397 -14.48 -0.82 -1.76
CA ALA A 397 -15.18 -1.78 -0.92
C ALA A 397 -14.90 -3.22 -1.36
N ILE A 398 -14.72 -3.45 -2.66
CA ILE A 398 -14.28 -4.73 -3.23
C ILE A 398 -12.86 -5.04 -2.76
N ASP A 399 -11.94 -4.07 -2.85
CA ASP A 399 -10.56 -4.23 -2.40
C ASP A 399 -10.49 -4.59 -0.91
N LEU A 400 -11.31 -3.96 -0.06
CA LEU A 400 -11.36 -4.29 1.37
C LEU A 400 -11.85 -5.72 1.61
N MET A 401 -12.85 -6.15 0.88
CA MET A 401 -13.39 -7.51 0.98
C MET A 401 -12.34 -8.54 0.54
N ASP A 402 -11.65 -8.28 -0.56
CA ASP A 402 -10.60 -9.16 -1.11
C ASP A 402 -9.40 -9.27 -0.18
N GLU A 403 -8.91 -8.13 0.31
CA GLU A 403 -7.79 -8.06 1.25
C GLU A 403 -8.11 -8.76 2.58
N ALA A 404 -9.31 -8.53 3.14
CA ALA A 404 -9.72 -9.19 4.36
C ALA A 404 -9.82 -10.71 4.19
N ALA A 405 -10.38 -11.15 3.05
CA ALA A 405 -10.44 -12.56 2.70
C ALA A 405 -9.03 -13.17 2.57
N SER A 406 -8.10 -12.46 1.95
CA SER A 406 -6.72 -12.87 1.84
C SER A 406 -6.02 -12.97 3.20
N GLN A 407 -6.22 -12.00 4.11
CA GLN A 407 -5.63 -12.01 5.45
C GLN A 407 -6.18 -13.15 6.31
N VAL A 408 -7.49 -13.38 6.28
CA VAL A 408 -8.12 -14.50 7.01
C VAL A 408 -7.59 -15.84 6.49
N ARG A 409 -7.43 -16.00 5.16
CA ARG A 409 -6.83 -17.19 4.57
C ARG A 409 -5.38 -17.38 5.02
N MET A 410 -4.55 -16.34 4.95
CA MET A 410 -3.17 -16.39 5.41
C MET A 410 -3.04 -16.71 6.89
N ALA A 411 -3.91 -16.15 7.74
CA ALA A 411 -3.96 -16.46 9.17
C ALA A 411 -4.34 -17.92 9.40
N ALA A 412 -5.30 -18.43 8.64
CA ALA A 412 -5.69 -19.83 8.68
C ALA A 412 -4.58 -20.76 8.12
N GLU A 413 -3.84 -20.35 7.09
CA GLU A 413 -2.72 -21.12 6.51
C GLU A 413 -1.42 -21.02 7.31
N SER A 414 -1.32 -20.13 8.30
CA SER A 414 -0.17 -20.03 9.18
C SER A 414 -0.02 -21.32 9.99
N ALA A 415 1.13 -21.97 9.93
CA ALA A 415 1.41 -23.20 10.65
C ALA A 415 1.07 -23.04 12.15
N SER A 416 0.44 -24.05 12.74
CA SER A 416 0.17 -24.06 14.18
C SER A 416 1.46 -23.82 14.96
N PRO A 417 1.40 -23.16 16.12
CA PRO A 417 2.58 -22.99 17.00
C PRO A 417 3.30 -24.31 17.27
N ASP A 418 2.56 -25.39 17.42
CA ASP A 418 3.09 -26.73 17.67
C ASP A 418 3.96 -27.26 16.51
N LEU A 419 3.61 -26.96 15.25
CA LEU A 419 4.42 -27.33 14.08
C LEU A 419 5.75 -26.56 14.04
N LYS A 420 5.73 -25.25 14.35
CA LYS A 420 6.95 -24.45 14.43
C LYS A 420 7.89 -24.95 15.54
N ASP A 421 7.35 -25.24 16.70
CA ASP A 421 8.14 -25.77 17.83
C ASP A 421 8.79 -27.12 17.49
N LEU A 422 8.10 -27.98 16.73
CA LEU A 422 8.65 -29.26 16.27
C LEU A 422 9.73 -29.05 15.21
N GLU A 423 9.54 -28.14 14.26
CA GLU A 423 10.54 -27.79 13.23
C GLU A 423 11.80 -27.17 13.86
N GLU A 424 11.66 -26.31 14.87
CA GLU A 424 12.79 -25.76 15.64
C GLU A 424 13.56 -26.84 16.39
N LYS A 425 12.87 -27.81 17.00
CA LYS A 425 13.52 -28.95 17.67
C LYS A 425 14.28 -29.84 16.69
N ILE A 426 13.71 -30.09 15.52
CA ILE A 426 14.41 -30.86 14.45
C ILE A 426 15.66 -30.10 14.01
N ALA A 427 15.60 -28.79 13.80
CA ALA A 427 16.74 -27.98 13.41
C ALA A 427 17.84 -27.96 14.50
N ALA A 428 17.47 -27.97 15.80
CA ALA A 428 18.43 -28.08 16.88
C ALA A 428 19.11 -29.45 16.93
N LEU A 429 18.32 -30.52 16.83
CA LEU A 429 18.83 -31.91 16.79
C LEU A 429 19.73 -32.16 15.58
N HIS A 430 19.42 -31.55 14.45
CA HIS A 430 20.28 -31.67 13.24
C HIS A 430 21.67 -31.06 13.48
N ARG A 431 21.73 -29.90 14.17
CA ARG A 431 23.01 -29.26 14.54
C ARG A 431 23.81 -30.12 15.52
N GLU A 432 23.14 -30.61 16.58
CA GLU A 432 23.79 -31.49 17.55
C GLU A 432 24.32 -32.80 16.91
N LYS A 433 23.59 -33.35 15.96
CA LYS A 433 24.01 -34.51 15.18
C LYS A 433 25.24 -34.19 14.32
N GLU A 434 25.28 -33.02 13.65
CA GLU A 434 26.45 -32.60 12.88
C GLU A 434 27.68 -32.40 13.79
N GLU A 435 27.50 -31.82 14.98
CA GLU A 435 28.56 -31.68 15.98
C GLU A 435 29.10 -33.05 16.49
N ALA A 436 28.19 -34.01 16.74
CA ALA A 436 28.56 -35.36 17.16
C ALA A 436 29.34 -36.12 16.06
N VAL A 437 28.92 -35.93 14.78
CA VAL A 437 29.65 -36.49 13.63
C VAL A 437 31.06 -35.87 13.50
N ALA A 438 31.17 -34.54 13.68
CA ALA A 438 32.44 -33.83 13.63
C ALA A 438 33.40 -34.28 14.76
N ALA A 439 32.83 -34.61 15.94
CA ALA A 439 33.54 -35.15 17.11
C ALA A 439 33.85 -36.67 16.99
N GLN A 440 33.45 -37.34 15.92
CA GLN A 440 33.56 -38.78 15.68
C GLN A 440 32.81 -39.65 16.71
N ASP A 441 31.82 -39.11 17.38
CA ASP A 441 30.93 -39.83 18.31
C ASP A 441 29.73 -40.41 17.54
N PHE A 442 29.97 -41.53 16.87
CA PHE A 442 29.01 -42.20 15.98
C PHE A 442 27.84 -42.81 16.76
N GLU A 443 28.04 -43.18 18.06
CA GLU A 443 26.98 -43.74 18.89
C GLU A 443 25.94 -42.67 19.25
N LYS A 444 26.40 -41.48 19.64
CA LYS A 444 25.55 -40.32 19.90
C LYS A 444 24.87 -39.81 18.64
N ALA A 445 25.58 -39.78 17.49
CA ALA A 445 25.01 -39.39 16.20
C ALA A 445 23.88 -40.36 15.74
N ALA A 446 24.00 -41.66 16.02
CA ALA A 446 22.96 -42.63 15.74
C ALA A 446 21.73 -42.45 16.61
N GLN A 447 21.89 -42.19 17.90
CA GLN A 447 20.78 -41.88 18.82
C GLN A 447 20.04 -40.59 18.40
N LEU A 448 20.78 -39.54 18.08
CA LEU A 448 20.19 -38.26 17.62
C LEU A 448 19.43 -38.40 16.30
N ARG A 449 19.91 -39.25 15.37
CA ARG A 449 19.23 -39.58 14.12
C ARG A 449 17.88 -40.26 14.37
N ASP A 450 17.83 -41.22 15.29
CA ASP A 450 16.58 -41.91 15.60
C ASP A 450 15.57 -41.01 16.29
N ILE A 451 16.03 -40.05 17.11
CA ILE A 451 15.19 -39.01 17.70
C ILE A 451 14.68 -38.02 16.63
N GLU A 452 15.56 -37.57 15.74
CA GLU A 452 15.21 -36.70 14.60
C GLU A 452 14.12 -37.33 13.73
N LYS A 453 14.26 -38.62 13.42
CA LYS A 453 13.27 -39.36 12.64
C LYS A 453 11.90 -39.42 13.34
N ASN A 454 11.87 -39.67 14.64
CA ASN A 454 10.63 -39.65 15.42
C ASN A 454 9.93 -38.29 15.39
N TYR A 455 10.68 -37.20 15.47
CA TYR A 455 10.10 -35.85 15.35
C TYR A 455 9.64 -35.56 13.92
N GLN A 456 10.34 -36.05 12.89
CA GLN A 456 9.89 -35.94 11.51
C GLN A 456 8.55 -36.63 11.26
N GLU A 457 8.39 -37.86 11.81
CA GLU A 457 7.13 -38.61 11.74
C GLU A 457 6.00 -37.86 12.49
N GLN A 458 6.30 -37.23 13.65
CA GLN A 458 5.34 -36.39 14.36
C GLN A 458 4.94 -35.14 13.56
N VAL A 459 5.87 -34.48 12.90
CA VAL A 459 5.57 -33.33 12.01
C VAL A 459 4.65 -33.74 10.87
N GLU A 460 4.89 -34.91 10.25
CA GLU A 460 4.00 -35.41 9.18
C GLU A 460 2.58 -35.69 9.70
N ILE A 461 2.45 -36.33 10.85
CA ILE A 461 1.15 -36.61 11.48
C ILE A 461 0.41 -35.31 11.84
N GLU A 462 1.11 -34.34 12.44
CA GLU A 462 0.50 -33.05 12.80
C GLU A 462 0.17 -32.21 11.54
N ARG A 463 1.00 -32.28 10.50
CA ARG A 463 0.74 -31.64 9.20
C ARG A 463 -0.49 -32.23 8.52
N ASP A 464 -0.66 -33.55 8.55
CA ASP A 464 -1.84 -34.24 8.02
C ASP A 464 -3.12 -33.92 8.82
N LYS A 465 -3.02 -33.87 10.15
CA LYS A 465 -4.14 -33.44 10.99
C LYS A 465 -4.53 -31.99 10.70
N TRP A 466 -3.55 -31.11 10.61
CA TRP A 466 -3.74 -29.72 10.29
C TRP A 466 -4.36 -29.51 8.90
N HIS A 467 -3.89 -30.23 7.87
CA HIS A 467 -4.50 -30.22 6.56
C HIS A 467 -5.95 -30.72 6.56
N LYS A 468 -6.26 -31.73 7.34
CA LYS A 468 -7.64 -32.23 7.51
C LYS A 468 -8.52 -31.21 8.26
N GLN A 469 -8.02 -30.58 9.28
CA GLN A 469 -8.73 -29.49 10.00
C GLN A 469 -8.98 -28.28 9.08
N MET A 470 -7.99 -27.89 8.29
CA MET A 470 -8.09 -26.81 7.29
C MET A 470 -9.15 -27.11 6.21
N SER A 471 -9.24 -28.36 5.75
CA SER A 471 -10.26 -28.75 4.75
C SER A 471 -11.67 -28.71 5.32
N THR A 472 -11.83 -28.78 6.65
CA THR A 472 -13.13 -28.84 7.33
C THR A 472 -13.54 -27.47 7.90
N ASN A 473 -12.59 -26.64 8.30
CA ASN A 473 -12.84 -25.34 8.93
C ASN A 473 -12.62 -24.22 7.91
N ARG A 474 -13.66 -23.88 7.16
CA ARG A 474 -13.65 -22.72 6.26
C ARG A 474 -13.56 -21.46 7.12
N GLY A 475 -12.49 -20.68 6.98
CA GLY A 475 -12.38 -19.38 7.63
C GLY A 475 -13.61 -18.51 7.29
N THR A 476 -14.01 -17.66 8.21
CA THR A 476 -15.15 -16.75 8.02
C THR A 476 -14.66 -15.33 8.16
N VAL A 477 -14.91 -14.51 7.15
CA VAL A 477 -14.63 -13.06 7.18
C VAL A 477 -15.74 -12.35 7.93
N THR A 478 -15.38 -11.60 8.95
CA THR A 478 -16.26 -10.85 9.82
C THR A 478 -16.11 -9.34 9.67
N GLU A 479 -16.98 -8.57 10.32
CA GLU A 479 -16.86 -7.10 10.40
C GLU A 479 -15.51 -6.66 10.98
N ASP A 480 -15.02 -7.41 11.99
CA ASP A 480 -13.76 -7.09 12.66
C ASP A 480 -12.54 -7.29 11.74
N ASP A 481 -12.60 -8.25 10.82
CA ASP A 481 -11.52 -8.47 9.86
C ASP A 481 -11.45 -7.34 8.82
N ILE A 482 -12.60 -6.88 8.34
CA ILE A 482 -12.68 -5.65 7.52
C ILE A 482 -12.13 -4.44 8.29
N ALA A 483 -12.50 -4.29 9.55
CA ALA A 483 -12.03 -3.19 10.39
C ALA A 483 -10.50 -3.23 10.60
N LYS A 484 -9.90 -4.43 10.75
CA LYS A 484 -8.43 -4.60 10.81
C LYS A 484 -7.74 -4.15 9.52
N VAL A 485 -8.29 -4.50 8.36
CA VAL A 485 -7.73 -4.06 7.07
C VAL A 485 -7.78 -2.54 6.95
N VAL A 486 -8.94 -1.94 7.26
CA VAL A 486 -9.08 -0.48 7.24
C VAL A 486 -8.11 0.18 8.23
N ALA A 487 -7.93 -0.40 9.42
CA ALA A 487 -6.95 0.08 10.39
C ALA A 487 -5.51 -0.01 9.84
N GLY A 488 -5.16 -1.09 9.16
CA GLY A 488 -3.86 -1.25 8.52
C GLY A 488 -3.60 -0.22 7.41
N TRP A 489 -4.59 0.07 6.57
CA TRP A 489 -4.46 1.03 5.47
C TRP A 489 -4.42 2.48 5.93
N THR A 490 -5.23 2.80 6.94
CA THR A 490 -5.44 4.19 7.37
C THR A 490 -4.63 4.55 8.62
N GLY A 491 -4.10 3.57 9.33
CA GLY A 491 -3.43 3.76 10.62
C GLY A 491 -4.38 4.07 11.78
N ILE A 492 -5.71 3.88 11.59
CA ILE A 492 -6.72 4.20 12.61
C ILE A 492 -7.22 2.92 13.25
N PRO A 493 -7.34 2.85 14.54
CA PRO A 493 -8.10 1.82 15.20
C PRO A 493 -9.60 1.99 14.89
N VAL A 494 -10.06 1.28 13.85
CA VAL A 494 -11.47 1.32 13.39
C VAL A 494 -12.31 0.26 14.07
N THR A 495 -11.68 -0.72 14.73
CA THR A 495 -12.35 -1.74 15.53
C THR A 495 -13.23 -1.09 16.58
N ARG A 496 -14.39 -1.70 16.89
CA ARG A 496 -15.26 -1.26 17.99
C ARG A 496 -14.38 -0.98 19.21
N LEU A 497 -14.68 0.13 19.93
CA LEU A 497 -13.97 0.50 21.16
C LEU A 497 -13.76 -0.77 22.00
N THR A 498 -12.57 -1.32 21.94
CA THR A 498 -12.20 -2.42 22.81
C THR A 498 -12.26 -1.92 24.24
N GLU A 499 -12.43 -2.81 25.22
CA GLU A 499 -12.37 -2.43 26.65
C GLU A 499 -11.10 -1.63 26.96
N ASP A 500 -9.97 -1.99 26.31
CA ASP A 500 -8.70 -1.29 26.44
C ASP A 500 -8.73 0.15 25.88
N GLU A 501 -9.41 0.36 24.76
CA GLU A 501 -9.54 1.70 24.17
C GLU A 501 -10.48 2.59 24.97
N SER A 502 -11.55 2.02 25.49
CA SER A 502 -12.45 2.70 26.44
C SER A 502 -11.72 3.10 27.71
N GLN A 503 -10.86 2.22 28.25
CA GLN A 503 -10.03 2.54 29.42
C GLN A 503 -8.98 3.62 29.11
N ARG A 504 -8.35 3.58 27.92
CA ARG A 504 -7.42 4.63 27.47
C ARG A 504 -8.10 6.00 27.36
N LEU A 505 -9.33 6.05 26.81
CA LEU A 505 -10.09 7.30 26.74
C LEU A 505 -10.52 7.81 28.12
N LEU A 506 -10.81 6.93 29.07
CA LEU A 506 -11.08 7.31 30.46
C LEU A 506 -9.84 7.87 31.15
N LYS A 507 -8.65 7.30 30.87
CA LYS A 507 -7.35 7.74 31.40
C LYS A 507 -6.69 8.85 30.59
N LEU A 508 -7.38 9.36 29.55
CA LEU A 508 -6.80 10.38 28.66
C LEU A 508 -6.32 11.63 29.42
N GLU A 509 -7.05 12.07 30.43
CA GLU A 509 -6.66 13.19 31.28
C GLU A 509 -5.33 12.93 32.02
N GLU A 510 -5.20 11.76 32.61
CA GLU A 510 -3.95 11.33 33.29
C GLU A 510 -2.77 11.28 32.32
N THR A 511 -3.00 10.73 31.11
CA THR A 511 -1.98 10.65 30.06
C THR A 511 -1.55 12.04 29.58
N LEU A 512 -2.51 12.96 29.41
CA LEU A 512 -2.18 14.35 29.03
C LEU A 512 -1.43 15.07 30.13
N HIS A 513 -1.79 14.84 31.41
CA HIS A 513 -1.10 15.42 32.58
C HIS A 513 0.32 14.87 32.77
N GLN A 514 0.64 13.68 32.24
CA GLN A 514 2.02 13.18 32.27
C GLN A 514 3.01 14.10 31.52
N ARG A 515 2.57 14.85 30.52
CA ARG A 515 3.43 15.75 29.73
C ARG A 515 3.09 17.23 29.93
N VAL A 516 1.81 17.56 30.15
CA VAL A 516 1.34 18.94 30.34
C VAL A 516 1.16 19.23 31.81
N VAL A 517 1.84 20.23 32.32
CA VAL A 517 1.84 20.64 33.74
C VAL A 517 0.99 21.88 33.94
N GLY A 518 0.15 21.91 34.99
CA GLY A 518 -0.54 23.09 35.47
C GLY A 518 -1.63 23.67 34.59
N GLN A 519 -2.23 22.86 33.69
CA GLN A 519 -3.29 23.28 32.75
C GLN A 519 -4.53 22.39 32.90
N ASP A 520 -4.99 22.17 34.14
CA ASP A 520 -6.02 21.16 34.44
C ASP A 520 -7.34 21.40 33.71
N GLU A 521 -7.79 22.65 33.66
CA GLU A 521 -9.02 23.02 32.94
C GLU A 521 -8.90 22.79 31.43
N ALA A 522 -7.70 23.05 30.85
CA ALA A 522 -7.48 22.85 29.44
C ALA A 522 -7.47 21.36 29.09
N VAL A 523 -6.78 20.55 29.89
CA VAL A 523 -6.71 19.09 29.71
C VAL A 523 -8.08 18.46 29.87
N ALA A 524 -8.83 18.82 30.91
CA ALA A 524 -10.18 18.30 31.15
C ALA A 524 -11.15 18.67 30.03
N ALA A 525 -11.12 19.92 29.51
CA ALA A 525 -11.98 20.36 28.43
C ALA A 525 -11.68 19.60 27.13
N VAL A 526 -10.39 19.45 26.77
CA VAL A 526 -9.98 18.68 25.60
C VAL A 526 -10.40 17.20 25.73
N ALA A 527 -10.11 16.55 26.85
CA ALA A 527 -10.44 15.15 27.07
C ALA A 527 -11.95 14.91 27.02
N LYS A 528 -12.76 15.81 27.59
CA LYS A 528 -14.22 15.76 27.53
C LYS A 528 -14.76 15.87 26.10
N ALA A 529 -14.24 16.79 25.33
CA ALA A 529 -14.66 16.98 23.93
C ALA A 529 -14.29 15.76 23.06
N ILE A 530 -13.10 15.20 23.24
CA ILE A 530 -12.65 13.99 22.54
C ILE A 530 -13.52 12.78 22.91
N ARG A 531 -13.78 12.56 24.21
CA ARG A 531 -14.65 11.45 24.67
C ARG A 531 -16.05 11.58 24.02
N ARG A 532 -16.66 12.79 24.02
CA ARG A 532 -17.95 13.06 23.40
C ARG A 532 -17.97 12.70 21.91
N SER A 533 -16.90 13.02 21.19
CA SER A 533 -16.78 12.71 19.77
C SER A 533 -16.61 11.21 19.51
N ARG A 534 -15.81 10.52 20.31
CA ARG A 534 -15.54 9.09 20.12
C ARG A 534 -16.73 8.18 20.43
N VAL A 535 -17.57 8.59 21.36
CA VAL A 535 -18.83 7.86 21.67
C VAL A 535 -19.91 8.10 20.59
N GLY A 536 -19.65 8.92 19.57
CA GLY A 536 -20.58 9.14 18.44
C GLY A 536 -21.67 10.19 18.71
N LEU A 537 -21.56 10.95 19.79
CA LEU A 537 -22.55 11.99 20.13
C LEU A 537 -22.35 13.31 19.36
N LYS A 538 -21.34 13.38 18.50
CA LYS A 538 -21.05 14.57 17.69
C LYS A 538 -21.59 14.41 16.27
N ASP A 539 -21.88 15.54 15.59
CA ASP A 539 -22.25 15.56 14.18
C ASP A 539 -21.13 14.94 13.32
N PRO A 540 -21.42 13.86 12.55
CA PRO A 540 -20.41 13.15 11.75
C PRO A 540 -19.84 14.00 10.60
N LYS A 541 -20.44 15.15 10.30
CA LYS A 541 -19.93 16.07 9.27
C LYS A 541 -18.79 16.94 9.76
N ARG A 542 -18.64 17.13 11.08
CA ARG A 542 -17.65 18.04 11.67
C ARG A 542 -16.35 17.31 12.06
N PRO A 543 -15.22 18.02 12.18
CA PRO A 543 -13.97 17.47 12.72
C PRO A 543 -14.16 16.79 14.09
N ILE A 544 -13.27 15.86 14.49
CA ILE A 544 -13.32 15.19 15.81
C ILE A 544 -13.41 16.21 16.96
N GLY A 545 -12.62 17.28 16.90
CA GLY A 545 -12.63 18.37 17.84
C GLY A 545 -12.14 19.67 17.21
N SER A 546 -12.65 20.80 17.67
CA SER A 546 -12.17 22.12 17.27
C SER A 546 -11.93 22.97 18.51
N PHE A 547 -10.69 23.41 18.69
CA PHE A 547 -10.23 24.07 19.90
C PHE A 547 -9.56 25.39 19.57
N LEU A 548 -9.82 26.43 20.38
CA LEU A 548 -9.06 27.67 20.34
C LEU A 548 -8.31 27.84 21.67
N PHE A 549 -6.99 27.77 21.64
CA PHE A 549 -6.10 27.91 22.79
C PHE A 549 -5.63 29.36 22.91
N LEU A 550 -6.03 30.04 23.97
CA LEU A 550 -5.69 31.42 24.28
C LEU A 550 -4.69 31.50 25.42
N GLY A 551 -3.71 32.36 25.31
CA GLY A 551 -2.75 32.59 26.40
C GLY A 551 -1.38 33.03 25.92
N PRO A 552 -0.48 33.43 26.87
CA PRO A 552 0.87 33.85 26.53
C PRO A 552 1.72 32.74 25.90
N THR A 553 2.87 33.07 25.37
CA THR A 553 3.81 32.10 24.82
C THR A 553 4.43 31.26 25.95
N GLY A 554 4.78 29.98 25.67
CA GLY A 554 5.50 29.16 26.64
C GLY A 554 4.68 28.54 27.77
N VAL A 555 3.33 28.56 27.72
CA VAL A 555 2.43 27.98 28.74
C VAL A 555 2.02 26.52 28.43
N GLY A 556 2.50 25.94 27.34
CA GLY A 556 2.23 24.52 26.99
C GLY A 556 1.21 24.28 25.89
N LYS A 557 0.72 25.29 25.16
CA LYS A 557 -0.29 25.17 24.07
C LYS A 557 0.14 24.12 23.03
N THR A 558 1.35 24.26 22.49
CA THR A 558 1.89 23.34 21.47
C THR A 558 2.20 21.95 22.05
N GLU A 559 2.62 21.87 23.31
CA GLU A 559 2.90 20.60 23.96
C GLU A 559 1.64 19.76 24.16
N LEU A 560 0.53 20.42 24.54
CA LEU A 560 -0.76 19.76 24.61
C LEU A 560 -1.20 19.19 23.24
N CYS A 561 -0.92 19.91 22.13
CA CYS A 561 -1.21 19.40 20.78
C CYS A 561 -0.39 18.17 20.44
N LYS A 562 0.90 18.15 20.79
CA LYS A 562 1.80 17.00 20.56
C LYS A 562 1.37 15.78 21.38
N THR A 563 1.11 16.01 22.66
CA THR A 563 0.64 14.93 23.55
C THR A 563 -0.71 14.38 23.11
N LEU A 564 -1.59 15.26 22.61
CA LEU A 564 -2.87 14.85 22.05
C LEU A 564 -2.70 14.00 20.77
N ALA A 565 -1.77 14.38 19.88
CA ALA A 565 -1.46 13.63 18.68
C ALA A 565 -0.94 12.22 19.03
N GLU A 566 -0.01 12.12 19.98
CA GLU A 566 0.53 10.86 20.46
C GLU A 566 -0.55 9.98 21.12
N SER A 567 -1.36 10.55 22.00
CA SER A 567 -2.40 9.80 22.73
C SER A 567 -3.52 9.31 21.82
N MET A 568 -3.88 10.09 20.78
CA MET A 568 -5.01 9.78 19.89
C MET A 568 -4.62 8.98 18.65
N PHE A 569 -3.40 9.21 18.13
CA PHE A 569 -2.96 8.67 16.85
C PHE A 569 -1.69 7.82 16.96
N GLY A 570 -1.13 7.67 18.18
CA GLY A 570 0.03 6.81 18.45
C GLY A 570 1.38 7.38 17.99
N ASP A 571 1.40 8.57 17.39
CA ASP A 571 2.61 9.22 16.90
C ASP A 571 2.56 10.72 17.16
N GLU A 572 3.59 11.26 17.81
CA GLU A 572 3.74 12.71 18.02
C GLU A 572 3.84 13.48 16.69
N ASN A 573 4.35 12.82 15.63
CA ASN A 573 4.43 13.37 14.28
C ASN A 573 3.11 13.34 13.50
N ALA A 574 2.03 12.80 14.08
CA ALA A 574 0.68 12.91 13.54
C ALA A 574 0.10 14.31 13.78
N MET A 575 0.95 15.33 13.79
CA MET A 575 0.60 16.74 13.90
C MET A 575 1.03 17.51 12.66
N ILE A 576 0.08 18.23 12.04
CA ILE A 576 0.32 19.16 10.94
C ILE A 576 0.32 20.57 11.52
N ARG A 577 1.49 21.19 11.61
CA ARG A 577 1.62 22.58 12.07
C ARG A 577 1.65 23.53 10.88
N ILE A 578 0.87 24.60 10.96
CA ILE A 578 0.82 25.71 10.01
C ILE A 578 0.92 27.01 10.78
N ASP A 579 1.97 27.78 10.53
CA ASP A 579 2.18 29.09 11.13
C ASP A 579 1.44 30.16 10.34
N MET A 580 0.50 30.81 10.98
CA MET A 580 -0.33 31.82 10.32
C MET A 580 0.39 33.13 10.02
N SER A 581 1.60 33.30 10.59
CA SER A 581 2.47 34.44 10.23
C SER A 581 2.90 34.42 8.76
N GLU A 582 2.92 33.21 8.13
CA GLU A 582 3.24 33.06 6.72
C GLU A 582 2.05 33.39 5.79
N TYR A 583 0.83 33.53 6.35
CA TYR A 583 -0.44 33.71 5.63
C TYR A 583 -1.14 35.03 5.95
N MET A 584 -0.36 36.08 6.15
CA MET A 584 -0.85 37.42 6.44
C MET A 584 -1.39 38.13 5.20
N GLU A 585 -0.92 37.77 4.02
CA GLU A 585 -1.27 38.42 2.77
C GLU A 585 -2.22 37.55 1.92
N LYS A 586 -3.11 38.23 1.17
CA LYS A 586 -4.12 37.52 0.38
C LYS A 586 -3.55 36.50 -0.61
N HIS A 587 -2.42 36.80 -1.25
CA HIS A 587 -1.81 35.88 -2.22
C HIS A 587 -1.18 34.63 -1.57
N THR A 588 -0.84 34.67 -0.29
CA THR A 588 -0.30 33.51 0.42
C THR A 588 -1.40 32.53 0.83
N VAL A 589 -2.65 32.98 0.96
CA VAL A 589 -3.79 32.12 1.30
C VAL A 589 -4.01 31.04 0.24
N SER A 590 -3.77 31.34 -1.04
CA SER A 590 -3.88 30.34 -2.13
C SER A 590 -2.90 29.18 -1.96
N ARG A 591 -1.80 29.34 -1.23
CA ARG A 591 -0.87 28.22 -0.92
C ARG A 591 -1.50 27.18 0.02
N LEU A 592 -2.50 27.55 0.83
CA LEU A 592 -3.15 26.59 1.73
C LEU A 592 -4.00 25.59 0.95
N VAL A 593 -4.76 26.06 -0.05
CA VAL A 593 -5.73 25.24 -0.80
C VAL A 593 -5.26 24.94 -2.21
N GLY A 594 -4.23 25.64 -2.69
CA GLY A 594 -3.66 25.54 -4.03
C GLY A 594 -3.98 26.78 -4.89
N SER A 595 -3.11 27.03 -5.86
CA SER A 595 -3.26 28.17 -6.79
C SER A 595 -4.31 27.89 -7.86
N PRO A 596 -5.12 28.87 -8.26
CA PRO A 596 -6.07 28.72 -9.36
C PRO A 596 -5.39 28.34 -10.67
N PRO A 597 -6.12 27.73 -11.63
CA PRO A 597 -5.59 27.42 -12.96
C PRO A 597 -4.98 28.65 -13.65
N GLY A 598 -3.78 28.50 -14.18
CA GLY A 598 -3.05 29.57 -14.85
C GLY A 598 -2.07 30.37 -14.01
N TYR A 599 -1.99 30.10 -12.71
CA TYR A 599 -0.98 30.69 -11.83
C TYR A 599 0.17 29.70 -11.53
N VAL A 600 1.36 30.25 -11.29
CA VAL A 600 2.55 29.45 -10.92
C VAL A 600 2.26 28.68 -9.62
N GLY A 601 2.59 27.38 -9.62
CA GLY A 601 2.35 26.50 -8.46
C GLY A 601 0.98 25.79 -8.46
N HIS A 602 0.20 25.84 -9.54
CA HIS A 602 -1.08 25.11 -9.66
C HIS A 602 -0.90 23.57 -9.56
N GLU A 603 0.21 23.06 -10.09
CA GLU A 603 0.51 21.60 -10.07
C GLU A 603 0.99 21.10 -8.69
N GLU A 604 1.50 21.97 -7.83
CA GLU A 604 2.07 21.60 -6.52
C GLU A 604 1.01 21.27 -5.46
N GLY A 605 -0.28 21.60 -5.71
CA GLY A 605 -1.34 21.44 -4.74
C GLY A 605 -1.25 22.38 -3.53
N GLY A 606 -2.26 22.39 -2.67
CA GLY A 606 -2.28 23.23 -1.45
C GLY A 606 -1.50 22.59 -0.30
N GLN A 607 -0.73 23.38 0.42
CA GLN A 607 0.09 22.90 1.55
C GLN A 607 -0.73 22.26 2.68
N LEU A 608 -1.90 22.83 2.99
CA LEU A 608 -2.82 22.26 3.97
C LEU A 608 -3.52 21.03 3.41
N THR A 609 -4.10 21.16 2.22
CA THR A 609 -4.93 20.12 1.61
C THR A 609 -4.12 18.88 1.28
N GLU A 610 -2.89 19.01 0.77
CA GLU A 610 -2.02 17.86 0.48
C GLU A 610 -1.53 17.16 1.77
N LYS A 611 -1.16 17.93 2.82
CA LYS A 611 -0.74 17.33 4.09
C LYS A 611 -1.86 16.54 4.75
N VAL A 612 -3.09 17.09 4.77
CA VAL A 612 -4.26 16.42 5.36
C VAL A 612 -4.69 15.24 4.50
N ARG A 613 -4.63 15.34 3.18
CA ARG A 613 -4.92 14.21 2.28
C ARG A 613 -3.99 13.03 2.53
N ARG A 614 -2.69 13.30 2.78
CA ARG A 614 -1.69 12.27 3.10
C ARG A 614 -1.80 11.73 4.53
N LYS A 615 -2.23 12.58 5.48
CA LYS A 615 -2.42 12.23 6.89
C LYS A 615 -3.80 12.67 7.35
N PRO A 616 -4.87 11.96 6.94
CA PRO A 616 -6.26 12.35 7.26
C PRO A 616 -6.59 12.21 8.76
N TYR A 617 -5.71 11.59 9.53
CA TYR A 617 -5.79 11.42 10.98
C TYR A 617 -4.62 12.14 11.62
N SER A 618 -4.88 13.37 11.97
CA SER A 618 -3.84 14.23 12.52
C SER A 618 -4.46 15.35 13.35
N VAL A 619 -3.63 15.91 14.22
CA VAL A 619 -3.91 17.19 14.84
C VAL A 619 -3.43 18.29 13.90
N VAL A 620 -4.35 19.12 13.41
CA VAL A 620 -3.99 20.26 12.56
C VAL A 620 -3.92 21.50 13.46
N LEU A 621 -2.70 21.99 13.66
CA LEU A 621 -2.41 23.14 14.49
C LEU A 621 -2.23 24.40 13.62
N PHE A 622 -3.14 25.36 13.75
CA PHE A 622 -3.02 26.72 13.20
C PHE A 622 -2.43 27.62 14.28
N ASP A 623 -1.15 27.92 14.17
CA ASP A 623 -0.46 28.72 15.18
C ASP A 623 -0.59 30.21 14.87
N GLU A 624 -0.85 31.04 15.90
CA GLU A 624 -1.04 32.50 15.82
C GLU A 624 -2.14 32.94 14.84
N ILE A 625 -3.36 32.37 15.00
CA ILE A 625 -4.51 32.57 14.08
C ILE A 625 -4.91 34.05 13.95
N GLU A 626 -4.64 34.90 14.92
CA GLU A 626 -4.90 36.33 14.86
C GLU A 626 -4.10 37.06 13.78
N LYS A 627 -2.98 36.49 13.33
CA LYS A 627 -2.16 37.07 12.27
C LYS A 627 -2.65 36.70 10.85
N ALA A 628 -3.53 35.72 10.75
CA ALA A 628 -4.01 35.21 9.47
C ALA A 628 -4.84 36.28 8.72
N HIS A 629 -4.71 36.27 7.37
CA HIS A 629 -5.60 37.04 6.53
C HIS A 629 -7.07 36.61 6.71
N PRO A 630 -8.06 37.48 6.61
CA PRO A 630 -9.48 37.12 6.78
C PRO A 630 -10.00 36.03 5.88
N ASP A 631 -9.42 35.83 4.70
CA ASP A 631 -9.78 34.73 3.81
C ASP A 631 -9.42 33.35 4.37
N VAL A 632 -8.42 33.22 5.24
CA VAL A 632 -8.10 31.97 5.98
C VAL A 632 -9.26 31.59 6.89
N TRP A 633 -9.88 32.58 7.55
CA TRP A 633 -11.02 32.31 8.42
C TRP A 633 -12.23 31.76 7.64
N ASN A 634 -12.43 32.17 6.38
CA ASN A 634 -13.46 31.60 5.52
C ASN A 634 -13.20 30.12 5.19
N ILE A 635 -11.94 29.74 4.98
CA ILE A 635 -11.56 28.32 4.78
C ILE A 635 -11.79 27.55 6.07
N LEU A 636 -11.39 28.09 7.21
CA LEU A 636 -11.61 27.46 8.52
C LEU A 636 -13.11 27.32 8.83
N LEU A 637 -13.94 28.29 8.48
CA LEU A 637 -15.40 28.17 8.64
C LEU A 637 -15.94 26.96 7.88
N GLN A 638 -15.49 26.75 6.64
CA GLN A 638 -15.88 25.59 5.85
C GLN A 638 -15.40 24.27 6.49
N ILE A 639 -14.17 24.23 7.00
CA ILE A 639 -13.64 23.07 7.73
C ILE A 639 -14.47 22.76 8.97
N LEU A 640 -14.78 23.79 9.77
CA LEU A 640 -15.49 23.63 11.04
C LEU A 640 -16.96 23.25 10.87
N GLU A 641 -17.58 23.59 9.75
CA GLU A 641 -19.02 23.35 9.49
C GLU A 641 -19.23 22.07 8.69
N ASP A 642 -18.59 21.96 7.53
CA ASP A 642 -18.80 20.88 6.57
C ASP A 642 -17.77 19.75 6.73
N GLY A 643 -16.66 20.01 7.40
CA GLY A 643 -15.54 19.07 7.53
C GLY A 643 -14.82 18.78 6.22
N ILE A 644 -15.07 19.57 5.16
CA ILE A 644 -14.53 19.33 3.82
C ILE A 644 -14.07 20.63 3.20
N VAL A 645 -12.94 20.62 2.52
CA VAL A 645 -12.44 21.72 1.69
C VAL A 645 -12.19 21.23 0.27
N THR A 646 -12.59 22.02 -0.72
CA THR A 646 -12.26 21.74 -2.12
C THR A 646 -10.95 22.45 -2.48
N ASP A 647 -9.97 21.68 -2.97
CA ASP A 647 -8.69 22.24 -3.42
C ASP A 647 -8.82 22.94 -4.79
N SER A 648 -7.73 23.57 -5.23
CA SER A 648 -7.67 24.26 -6.53
C SER A 648 -7.83 23.33 -7.74
N GLN A 649 -7.65 22.03 -7.55
CA GLN A 649 -7.83 21.00 -8.57
C GLN A 649 -9.26 20.41 -8.57
N GLY A 650 -10.15 20.93 -7.72
CA GLY A 650 -11.52 20.45 -7.59
C GLY A 650 -11.67 19.20 -6.73
N ARG A 651 -10.60 18.72 -6.07
CA ARG A 651 -10.65 17.55 -5.20
C ARG A 651 -11.17 17.94 -3.82
N ARG A 652 -12.01 17.10 -3.25
CA ARG A 652 -12.54 17.27 -1.90
C ARG A 652 -11.56 16.66 -0.89
N VAL A 653 -11.10 17.47 0.05
CA VAL A 653 -10.22 17.05 1.16
C VAL A 653 -11.04 17.00 2.44
N ASP A 654 -11.02 15.86 3.11
CA ASP A 654 -11.84 15.58 4.29
C ASP A 654 -11.06 15.86 5.58
N PHE A 655 -11.65 16.68 6.45
CA PHE A 655 -11.14 17.04 7.78
C PHE A 655 -11.94 16.39 8.93
N LYS A 656 -12.95 15.56 8.63
CA LYS A 656 -13.85 15.01 9.67
C LYS A 656 -13.11 14.16 10.69
N ASN A 657 -12.00 13.56 10.27
CA ASN A 657 -11.20 12.70 11.13
C ASN A 657 -9.98 13.43 11.71
N THR A 658 -9.90 14.75 11.59
CA THR A 658 -8.85 15.59 12.18
C THR A 658 -9.30 16.25 13.48
N ILE A 659 -8.34 16.61 14.30
CA ILE A 659 -8.54 17.51 15.45
C ILE A 659 -7.98 18.87 15.06
N ILE A 660 -8.82 19.90 15.02
CA ILE A 660 -8.42 21.25 14.67
C ILE A 660 -8.07 22.01 15.94
N VAL A 661 -6.84 22.48 16.03
CA VAL A 661 -6.39 23.35 17.13
C VAL A 661 -5.90 24.67 16.55
N MET A 662 -6.39 25.74 17.09
CA MET A 662 -5.94 27.10 16.76
C MET A 662 -5.31 27.69 18.00
N THR A 663 -4.15 28.34 17.90
CA THR A 663 -3.56 29.07 19.01
C THR A 663 -3.65 30.57 18.78
N SER A 664 -3.81 31.33 19.84
CA SER A 664 -3.78 32.77 19.76
C SER A 664 -3.17 33.39 21.02
N ASN A 665 -2.51 34.51 20.82
CA ASN A 665 -1.95 35.34 21.91
C ASN A 665 -2.86 36.53 22.26
N VAL A 666 -4.06 36.59 21.69
CA VAL A 666 -5.06 37.61 22.04
C VAL A 666 -5.37 37.51 23.54
N GLY A 667 -5.42 38.65 24.22
CA GLY A 667 -5.64 38.69 25.66
C GLY A 667 -4.44 38.31 26.55
N ALA A 668 -3.29 37.96 25.97
CA ALA A 668 -2.11 37.58 26.74
C ALA A 668 -1.67 38.69 27.72
N LYS A 669 -1.84 39.96 27.34
CA LYS A 669 -1.54 41.11 28.22
C LYS A 669 -2.40 41.14 29.47
N ASN A 670 -3.69 40.80 29.34
CA ASN A 670 -4.63 40.77 30.46
C ASN A 670 -4.30 39.60 31.43
N ILE A 671 -3.78 38.49 30.90
CA ILE A 671 -3.35 37.33 31.69
C ILE A 671 -2.07 37.66 32.47
N THR A 672 -1.09 38.32 31.84
CA THR A 672 0.19 38.66 32.49
C THR A 672 0.13 39.90 33.39
N ALA A 673 -0.83 40.82 33.20
CA ALA A 673 -0.95 42.04 34.00
C ALA A 673 -1.71 41.83 35.31
N ALA A 674 -2.54 40.80 35.40
CA ALA A 674 -3.40 40.55 36.56
C ALA A 674 -2.68 39.97 37.79
N GLU A 675 -1.45 39.52 37.65
CA GLU A 675 -0.65 38.92 38.71
C GLU A 675 0.38 39.86 39.36
N LYS A 676 0.11 41.14 39.46
CA LYS A 676 0.85 41.94 40.43
C LYS A 676 0.19 41.75 41.80
N PRO A 677 0.74 40.96 42.71
CA PRO A 677 0.19 40.81 44.03
C PRO A 677 0.34 42.15 44.75
N LEU A 678 -0.74 42.81 45.13
CA LEU A 678 -0.79 43.66 46.25
C LEU A 678 -0.59 42.78 47.48
N GLY A 679 0.57 42.83 48.09
CA GLY A 679 1.04 42.01 49.17
C GLY A 679 -0.01 41.57 50.17
N PHE A 680 -0.24 40.26 50.24
CA PHE A 680 -0.79 39.58 51.41
C PHE A 680 -0.11 38.22 51.53
N ASP A 681 0.34 37.93 52.74
CA ASP A 681 0.99 36.65 53.14
C ASP A 681 0.04 35.48 52.95
N GLY A 682 0.55 34.44 52.26
CA GLY A 682 -0.21 33.24 51.86
C GLY A 682 -0.42 32.24 53.05
N SER A 683 -1.47 32.42 53.84
CA SER A 683 -1.91 31.42 54.83
C SER A 683 -3.43 31.40 55.05
N ASP A 684 -4.28 31.91 54.15
CA ASP A 684 -5.72 31.91 54.30
C ASP A 684 -6.41 30.86 53.39
N PRO A 685 -7.34 30.04 53.89
CA PRO A 685 -8.16 29.11 53.09
C PRO A 685 -9.10 29.80 52.07
N ASP A 686 -9.29 31.13 52.19
CA ASP A 686 -10.03 31.93 51.19
C ASP A 686 -9.20 32.32 49.95
N ALA A 687 -7.88 32.11 49.94
CA ALA A 687 -6.99 32.40 48.82
C ALA A 687 -7.34 31.61 47.55
N GLN A 688 -7.76 30.37 47.65
CA GLN A 688 -8.20 29.56 46.50
C GLN A 688 -9.52 30.05 45.87
N LYS A 689 -10.41 30.65 46.66
CA LYS A 689 -11.65 31.27 46.15
C LYS A 689 -11.33 32.57 45.44
N ASP A 690 -10.35 33.32 45.93
CA ASP A 690 -9.92 34.59 45.31
C ASP A 690 -9.16 34.31 43.98
N GLU A 691 -8.36 33.27 43.88
CA GLU A 691 -7.72 32.81 42.63
C GLU A 691 -8.74 32.41 41.57
N ALA A 692 -9.77 31.63 41.92
CA ALA A 692 -10.81 31.22 41.00
C ALA A 692 -11.64 32.42 40.50
N GLN A 693 -11.94 33.43 41.38
CA GLN A 693 -12.63 34.63 41.01
C GLN A 693 -11.77 35.56 40.15
N SER A 694 -10.48 35.68 40.43
CA SER A 694 -9.55 36.48 39.63
C SER A 694 -9.38 35.87 38.23
N PHE A 695 -9.26 34.56 38.11
CA PHE A 695 -9.21 33.88 36.83
C PHE A 695 -10.49 34.00 36.01
N ALA A 696 -11.68 33.97 36.66
CA ALA A 696 -12.96 34.23 36.02
C ALA A 696 -13.01 35.64 35.38
N ARG A 697 -12.53 36.67 36.06
CA ARG A 697 -12.42 38.01 35.54
C ARG A 697 -11.43 38.12 34.38
N ILE A 698 -10.26 37.47 34.49
CA ILE A 698 -9.30 37.41 33.39
C ILE A 698 -9.92 36.76 32.16
N ARG A 699 -10.59 35.64 32.35
CA ARG A 699 -11.28 34.91 31.27
C ARG A 699 -12.33 35.79 30.58
N GLU A 700 -13.12 36.57 31.34
CA GLU A 700 -14.12 37.45 30.77
C GLU A 700 -13.47 38.59 29.97
N ALA A 701 -12.38 39.18 30.47
CA ALA A 701 -11.63 40.20 29.75
C ALA A 701 -11.04 39.66 28.43
N VAL A 702 -10.41 38.46 28.47
CA VAL A 702 -9.88 37.78 27.30
C VAL A 702 -10.98 37.47 26.28
N MET A 703 -12.12 36.97 26.74
CA MET A 703 -13.28 36.69 25.88
C MET A 703 -13.86 37.98 25.25
N THR A 704 -13.79 39.08 25.91
CA THR A 704 -14.23 40.40 25.38
C THR A 704 -13.29 40.85 24.27
N GLU A 705 -11.99 40.77 24.46
CA GLU A 705 -10.97 41.09 23.44
C GLU A 705 -11.06 40.16 22.24
N LEU A 706 -11.29 38.86 22.49
CA LEU A 706 -11.49 37.86 21.45
C LEU A 706 -12.69 38.18 20.54
N ARG A 707 -13.83 38.60 21.13
CA ARG A 707 -15.02 39.01 20.38
C ARG A 707 -14.80 40.29 19.54
N GLN A 708 -13.83 41.11 19.89
CA GLN A 708 -13.44 42.30 19.09
C GLN A 708 -12.54 41.90 17.92
N THR A 709 -11.72 40.82 18.08
CA THR A 709 -10.77 40.38 17.08
C THR A 709 -11.38 39.44 16.04
N PHE A 710 -12.24 38.53 16.49
CA PHE A 710 -12.83 37.53 15.63
C PHE A 710 -14.34 37.74 15.45
N ARG A 711 -14.83 37.37 14.25
CA ARG A 711 -16.26 37.45 13.96
C ARG A 711 -17.06 36.50 14.85
N PRO A 712 -18.23 36.84 15.33
CA PRO A 712 -19.09 35.98 16.16
C PRO A 712 -19.40 34.64 15.49
N GLU A 713 -19.58 34.64 14.16
CA GLU A 713 -19.84 33.45 13.36
C GLU A 713 -18.71 32.43 13.48
N PHE A 714 -17.45 32.88 13.47
CA PHE A 714 -16.29 32.00 13.61
C PHE A 714 -16.21 31.38 15.02
N LEU A 715 -16.39 32.21 16.05
CA LEU A 715 -16.31 31.78 17.45
C LEU A 715 -17.41 30.76 17.81
N ASN A 716 -18.61 30.90 17.25
CA ASN A 716 -19.73 29.99 17.50
C ASN A 716 -19.56 28.59 16.87
N ARG A 717 -18.59 28.42 15.96
CA ARG A 717 -18.31 27.12 15.31
C ARG A 717 -17.23 26.32 15.99
N ILE A 718 -16.53 26.95 16.94
CA ILE A 718 -15.48 26.31 17.73
C ILE A 718 -16.14 25.55 18.88
N ASP A 719 -15.75 24.27 19.07
CA ASP A 719 -16.33 23.43 20.12
C ASP A 719 -15.99 23.95 21.52
N GLU A 720 -14.71 24.32 21.73
CA GLU A 720 -14.26 24.79 23.04
C GLU A 720 -13.19 25.89 22.88
N ILE A 721 -13.36 27.00 23.63
CA ILE A 721 -12.39 28.08 23.75
C ILE A 721 -11.73 27.97 25.11
N ILE A 722 -10.43 27.75 25.11
CA ILE A 722 -9.67 27.37 26.31
C ILE A 722 -8.64 28.47 26.60
N VAL A 723 -8.71 29.05 27.79
CA VAL A 723 -7.74 30.04 28.27
C VAL A 723 -6.70 29.33 29.13
N PHE A 724 -5.46 29.37 28.68
CA PHE A 724 -4.32 28.81 29.42
C PHE A 724 -3.89 29.75 30.55
N ARG A 725 -3.67 29.19 31.71
CA ARG A 725 -3.16 29.91 32.87
C ARG A 725 -1.66 30.13 32.72
N GLN A 726 -1.17 31.17 33.40
CA GLN A 726 0.26 31.38 33.58
C GLN A 726 0.83 30.25 34.46
N LEU A 727 2.08 29.84 34.20
CA LEU A 727 2.73 28.79 34.95
C LEU A 727 3.20 29.34 36.29
N THR A 728 2.94 28.62 37.38
CA THR A 728 3.47 28.93 38.73
C THR A 728 4.91 28.45 38.86
N GLU A 729 5.66 28.89 39.86
CA GLU A 729 7.00 28.43 40.13
C GLU A 729 7.07 26.90 40.31
N GLU A 730 6.07 26.32 40.99
CA GLU A 730 5.98 24.86 41.15
C GLU A 730 5.80 24.11 39.84
N ASN A 731 5.00 24.67 38.96
CA ASN A 731 4.81 24.12 37.62
C ASN A 731 6.12 24.13 36.82
N ILE A 732 6.86 25.24 36.94
CA ILE A 732 8.14 25.37 36.24
C ILE A 732 9.21 24.41 36.80
N ARG A 733 9.25 24.21 38.12
CA ARG A 733 10.11 23.17 38.74
C ARG A 733 9.75 21.77 38.22
N SER A 734 8.47 21.45 38.13
CA SER A 734 8.00 20.18 37.60
C SER A 734 8.37 20.01 36.13
N ILE A 735 8.31 21.06 35.34
CA ILE A 735 8.72 21.06 33.92
C ILE A 735 10.23 20.87 33.81
N ALA A 736 11.03 21.60 34.64
CA ALA A 736 12.49 21.47 34.68
C ALA A 736 12.91 20.02 35.01
N ARG A 737 12.29 19.41 36.01
CA ARG A 737 12.56 18.02 36.39
C ARG A 737 12.30 17.06 35.24
N ARG A 738 11.16 17.18 34.59
CA ARG A 738 10.81 16.35 33.40
C ARG A 738 11.79 16.53 32.22
N MET A 739 12.24 17.76 31.99
CA MET A 739 13.21 18.01 30.95
C MET A 739 14.59 17.40 31.31
N LEU A 740 14.95 17.42 32.59
CA LEU A 740 16.16 16.72 33.08
C LEU A 740 16.04 15.22 32.96
N ASP A 741 14.85 14.63 33.22
CA ASP A 741 14.60 13.21 33.02
C ASP A 741 14.75 12.78 31.55
N ILE A 742 14.29 13.62 30.59
CA ILE A 742 14.49 13.38 29.16
C ILE A 742 15.96 13.45 28.77
N ILE A 743 16.72 14.41 29.33
CA ILE A 743 18.17 14.51 29.13
C ILE A 743 18.87 13.29 29.73
N GLY A 744 18.48 12.87 30.96
CA GLY A 744 18.98 11.69 31.63
C GLY A 744 18.72 10.40 30.83
N GLY A 745 17.56 10.26 30.22
CA GLY A 745 17.24 9.14 29.31
C GLY A 745 18.15 9.05 28.09
N ARG A 746 18.54 10.20 27.52
CA ARG A 746 19.53 10.27 26.43
C ARG A 746 20.93 9.93 26.87
N MET A 747 21.30 10.38 28.08
CA MET A 747 22.60 10.08 28.67
C MET A 747 22.74 8.61 29.08
N ALA A 748 21.63 8.00 29.54
CA ALA A 748 21.62 6.58 29.90
C ALA A 748 21.92 5.68 28.67
N GLN A 749 21.56 6.10 27.45
CA GLN A 749 21.93 5.38 26.20
C GLN A 749 23.46 5.40 25.97
N GLN A 750 24.18 6.36 26.58
CA GLN A 750 25.62 6.45 26.55
C GLN A 750 26.29 5.85 27.82
N GLY A 751 25.48 5.26 28.69
CA GLY A 751 25.92 4.59 29.90
C GLY A 751 26.16 5.54 31.09
N ILE A 752 25.67 6.80 31.04
CA ILE A 752 25.83 7.78 32.12
C ILE A 752 24.44 8.00 32.76
N THR A 753 24.41 7.92 34.11
CA THR A 753 23.19 8.20 34.88
C THR A 753 23.17 9.67 35.30
N LEU A 754 22.08 10.40 35.04
CA LEU A 754 21.92 11.78 35.52
C LEU A 754 21.06 11.81 36.78
N GLN A 755 21.51 12.46 37.83
CA GLN A 755 20.75 12.75 39.02
C GLN A 755 20.79 14.26 39.31
N ALA A 756 19.69 14.85 39.71
CA ALA A 756 19.65 16.29 40.02
C ALA A 756 19.01 16.53 41.39
N ASP A 757 19.67 17.40 42.17
CA ASP A 757 19.21 17.83 43.47
C ASP A 757 18.03 18.81 43.33
N ASP A 758 17.10 18.78 44.29
CA ASP A 758 15.93 19.67 44.28
C ASP A 758 16.30 21.14 44.30
N ASP A 759 17.38 21.53 44.95
CA ASP A 759 17.88 22.89 44.99
C ASP A 759 18.45 23.34 43.64
N ALA A 760 19.12 22.43 42.93
CA ALA A 760 19.60 22.67 41.58
C ALA A 760 18.44 22.81 40.59
N VAL A 761 17.43 21.96 40.68
CA VAL A 761 16.20 22.06 39.89
C VAL A 761 15.47 23.38 40.16
N ALA A 762 15.41 23.83 41.40
CA ALA A 762 14.80 25.12 41.77
C ALA A 762 15.57 26.31 41.18
N ALA A 763 16.90 26.27 41.20
CA ALA A 763 17.74 27.29 40.60
C ALA A 763 17.56 27.36 39.09
N LEU A 764 17.65 26.21 38.40
CA LEU A 764 17.42 26.09 36.94
C LEU A 764 16.00 26.59 36.56
N ALA A 765 15.01 26.24 37.34
CA ALA A 765 13.63 26.70 37.12
C ALA A 765 13.51 28.22 37.26
N LYS A 766 14.16 28.81 38.24
CA LYS A 766 14.15 30.27 38.47
C LYS A 766 14.89 31.01 37.35
N ASP A 767 16.05 30.55 36.94
CA ASP A 767 16.87 31.17 35.88
C ASP A 767 16.24 30.96 34.48
N GLY A 768 15.53 29.87 34.30
CA GLY A 768 14.79 29.52 33.05
C GLY A 768 13.41 30.10 32.94
N PHE A 769 12.91 30.84 33.91
CA PHE A 769 11.57 31.45 33.90
C PHE A 769 11.58 32.94 33.49
N ASP A 770 10.72 33.28 32.56
CA ASP A 770 10.43 34.66 32.22
C ASP A 770 8.92 34.86 32.18
N ALA A 771 8.43 35.86 32.91
CA ALA A 771 6.99 36.17 33.00
C ALA A 771 6.31 36.43 31.64
N ARG A 772 7.09 36.87 30.62
CA ARG A 772 6.59 37.14 29.27
C ARG A 772 6.65 35.94 28.34
N TYR A 773 7.67 35.07 28.51
CA TYR A 773 7.98 33.96 27.64
C TYR A 773 7.69 32.60 28.28
N GLY A 774 7.20 32.57 29.53
CA GLY A 774 6.89 31.34 30.27
C GLY A 774 8.07 30.40 30.43
N ALA A 775 7.88 29.13 30.21
CA ALA A 775 8.92 28.09 30.32
C ALA A 775 9.80 27.98 29.04
N ARG A 776 9.63 28.86 28.03
CA ARG A 776 10.40 28.75 26.77
C ARG A 776 11.91 28.93 26.96
N PRO A 777 12.38 29.87 27.82
CA PRO A 777 13.80 30.03 28.09
C PRO A 777 14.43 28.85 28.83
N LEU A 778 13.65 28.09 29.62
CA LEU A 778 14.14 26.97 30.45
C LEU A 778 14.90 25.94 29.63
N ARG A 779 14.47 25.67 28.42
CA ARG A 779 15.15 24.73 27.52
C ARG A 779 16.60 25.20 27.21
N ARG A 780 16.74 26.48 26.96
CA ARG A 780 18.07 27.07 26.69
C ARG A 780 18.95 27.05 27.95
N THR A 781 18.40 27.39 29.11
CA THR A 781 19.10 27.32 30.38
C THR A 781 19.59 25.88 30.64
N LEU A 782 18.75 24.88 30.52
CA LEU A 782 19.13 23.47 30.68
C LEU A 782 20.18 23.04 29.65
N GLN A 783 20.08 23.49 28.40
CA GLN A 783 21.09 23.20 27.39
C GLN A 783 22.47 23.78 27.81
N THR A 784 22.50 25.06 28.20
CA THR A 784 23.78 25.74 28.50
C THR A 784 24.35 25.27 29.84
N GLU A 785 23.54 25.10 30.89
CA GLU A 785 24.04 24.79 32.22
C GLU A 785 24.19 23.28 32.52
N VAL A 786 23.46 22.42 31.76
CA VAL A 786 23.51 20.97 32.00
C VAL A 786 24.10 20.24 30.79
N GLU A 787 23.50 20.34 29.59
CA GLU A 787 23.93 19.56 28.44
C GLU A 787 25.35 19.93 28.00
N ASP A 788 25.68 21.25 27.90
CA ASP A 788 26.99 21.72 27.49
C ASP A 788 28.05 21.35 28.55
N ALA A 789 27.72 21.50 29.85
CA ALA A 789 28.64 21.18 30.94
C ALA A 789 28.91 19.65 31.05
N VAL A 790 27.90 18.82 30.84
CA VAL A 790 28.07 17.35 30.75
C VAL A 790 28.95 17.00 29.55
N ALA A 791 28.68 17.59 28.38
CA ALA A 791 29.44 17.30 27.17
C ALA A 791 30.93 17.67 27.34
N GLU A 792 31.24 18.81 27.99
CA GLU A 792 32.59 19.24 28.30
C GLU A 792 33.30 18.24 29.22
N GLN A 793 32.65 17.80 30.30
CA GLN A 793 33.22 16.81 31.22
C GLN A 793 33.43 15.42 30.60
N MET A 794 32.54 15.03 29.65
CA MET A 794 32.73 13.79 28.88
C MET A 794 33.95 13.91 27.95
N LEU A 795 34.13 15.05 27.27
CA LEU A 795 35.26 15.29 26.36
C LEU A 795 36.59 15.38 27.14
N GLU A 796 36.58 15.93 28.36
CA GLU A 796 37.74 15.97 29.25
C GLU A 796 38.05 14.58 29.89
N GLY A 797 37.20 13.59 29.72
CA GLY A 797 37.37 12.23 30.29
C GLY A 797 37.05 12.13 31.79
N LYS A 798 36.46 13.18 32.38
CA LYS A 798 36.05 13.19 33.79
C LYS A 798 34.81 12.34 34.04
N LEU A 799 33.84 12.33 33.06
CA LEU A 799 32.68 11.48 33.05
C LEU A 799 32.89 10.38 32.01
N GLN A 800 32.74 9.12 32.43
CA GLN A 800 32.87 7.93 31.59
C GLN A 800 31.61 7.07 31.68
N SER A 801 31.46 6.14 30.72
CA SER A 801 30.37 5.17 30.77
C SER A 801 30.40 4.35 32.05
N GLY A 802 29.30 4.31 32.79
CA GLY A 802 29.15 3.71 34.11
C GLY A 802 29.13 4.72 35.27
N ASP A 803 29.42 6.01 35.00
CA ASP A 803 29.42 7.05 36.01
C ASP A 803 28.04 7.67 36.23
N THR A 804 27.85 8.31 37.39
CA THR A 804 26.65 9.10 37.71
C THR A 804 27.02 10.58 37.70
N ALA A 805 26.37 11.37 36.90
CA ALA A 805 26.49 12.82 36.87
C ALA A 805 25.46 13.44 37.82
N HIS A 806 25.95 14.09 38.87
CA HIS A 806 25.14 14.81 39.85
C HIS A 806 25.06 16.29 39.51
N VAL A 807 23.84 16.78 39.29
CA VAL A 807 23.54 18.21 39.11
C VAL A 807 23.27 18.81 40.49
N CYS A 808 24.17 19.58 41.04
CA CYS A 808 24.05 20.19 42.36
C CYS A 808 24.27 21.73 42.31
N LEU A 809 23.80 22.42 43.34
CA LEU A 809 23.96 23.86 43.46
C LEU A 809 25.16 24.18 44.37
N LYS A 810 26.22 24.88 43.86
CA LYS A 810 27.35 25.35 44.66
C LYS A 810 27.57 26.83 44.39
N ASP A 811 27.70 27.60 45.46
CA ASP A 811 27.91 29.05 45.42
C ASP A 811 26.91 29.78 44.50
N GLY A 812 25.66 29.30 44.45
CA GLY A 812 24.59 29.90 43.62
C GLY A 812 24.69 29.58 42.12
N LYS A 813 25.59 28.64 41.73
CA LYS A 813 25.70 28.17 40.36
C LYS A 813 25.42 26.67 40.28
N VAL A 814 24.83 26.26 39.20
CA VAL A 814 24.63 24.84 38.89
C VAL A 814 25.94 24.22 38.44
N VAL A 815 26.35 23.14 39.11
CA VAL A 815 27.63 22.46 38.83
C VAL A 815 27.32 20.97 38.67
N ILE A 816 28.05 20.31 37.80
CA ILE A 816 27.95 18.88 37.59
C ILE A 816 29.12 18.19 38.24
N GLU A 817 28.85 17.25 39.10
CA GLU A 817 29.84 16.41 39.82
C GLU A 817 29.65 14.93 39.45
N LYS A 818 30.72 14.18 39.63
CA LYS A 818 30.72 12.73 39.40
C LYS A 818 30.20 11.99 40.61
#